data_7fd27f6f3b2a739503090ee8ee01c09e
#
_entry.id   7fd27f6f3b2a739503090ee8ee01c09e
#
_cell.length_a   1.000
_cell.length_b   1.000
_cell.length_c   1.000
_cell.angle_alpha   90.00
_cell.angle_beta   90.00
_cell.angle_gamma   90.00
#
_symmetry.space_group_name_H-M   'P 1'
#
loop_
_entity.id
_entity.type
_entity.pdbx_description
1 polymer ?
#
loop_
_entity_poly.entity_id
_entity_poly.type
_entity_poly.pdbx_seq_one_letter_code
_entity_poly.pdbx_strand_id
1 'polypeptide(L)'
;MNISLESPEMLLLAIPVIIAGFYLLRKTKTKLVEWRVLVSLILVLALASPYTTVTRTTSEEDPSLVLIQDQTASMGIFPEGIGTDLYESLTAKTPTALVQLTGEKTTLGDAVTQYSGLGNQIVLVTDGNSNSGKDLTEALEFAKDTNTTVYLVQPEVETNDLSVEILGDKKVVVDNQNEFEIVVRQASEKSVSYFLEVFVDGQISQSRQFTQDGRNNTIPINQEFTTLGAHNISVKISDISGGDLKEINNEFFKSIYVIPKPKVTLVTNETGSPLAKVLSNLYEVSVANGYPGADNITDSKLLVLDDQFITSFSEAQIKEIKNYVSNGGGLIVVGGDRAYNYGEYLNSSLEEILPVISKPSEFKGGRNLVLILDVSPSTIAHKTQGDILSNGVKILENDNLKDANVAVIAFGNAAYDVSGGFLYLGLPQNLAILKEKVSKLTPTNETETSLDQGLGIAKQMLEGEDGELDAIVVSDGGIEESYDQSVQIAQELKDMGVNLYFIHIRSSAPSQSDKSRNYYAEKLMKEIGLEGNYQHIDMGERANIVFEEADESAEEPEEEETEDLGTYSLLEYSPDHFITKGVNLTNASITGYNQVTPKAGAERLVITVTGQPVLTTWRFGLGRVAAFTTDNGDGAGVRWASALYNGSNSKLISGTANWAIANPEAEEGAVVDAPDTWLGTPSDLTLIMYDEGIPKLKLDGAQLDLALTGRNTYETGVNPVNIGIHDISGYPLAVNYALEYLEVGNNKDIEPLIVATGGKIYTEKEARASLLKDARQNSQKETNEPVSLKMYVLIAALILYLAEVIARRIKEMRRLTQAQGETGTEEKTA
;
A
#
# COMPACT_ATOMS: atom_id res chain seq x y z
N MET A 1 31.19 -19.45 -16.36
CA MET A 1 32.41 -18.59 -16.25
C MET A 1 32.33 -17.63 -17.43
N ASN A 2 31.76 -16.47 -17.24
CA ASN A 2 31.61 -15.48 -18.30
C ASN A 2 32.94 -14.70 -18.42
N ILE A 3 33.51 -14.69 -19.63
CA ILE A 3 34.72 -13.94 -19.91
C ILE A 3 34.31 -12.65 -20.61
N SER A 4 34.64 -11.53 -20.01
CA SER A 4 34.41 -10.19 -20.54
C SER A 4 35.77 -9.56 -20.95
N LEU A 5 35.73 -8.54 -21.78
CA LEU A 5 36.94 -7.84 -22.26
C LEU A 5 36.89 -6.41 -21.74
N GLU A 6 38.02 -5.96 -21.17
CA GLU A 6 38.15 -4.59 -20.65
C GLU A 6 38.32 -3.56 -21.80
N SER A 7 38.97 -3.97 -22.87
CA SER A 7 39.28 -3.12 -24.04
C SER A 7 38.97 -3.83 -25.36
N PRO A 8 37.66 -4.07 -25.65
CA PRO A 8 37.25 -4.84 -26.84
C PRO A 8 37.64 -4.17 -28.15
N GLU A 9 37.83 -2.87 -28.19
CA GLU A 9 38.35 -2.12 -29.35
C GLU A 9 39.74 -2.60 -29.81
N MET A 10 40.53 -3.19 -28.91
CA MET A 10 41.85 -3.75 -29.29
C MET A 10 41.71 -4.97 -30.20
N LEU A 11 40.57 -5.63 -30.25
CA LEU A 11 40.30 -6.71 -31.22
C LEU A 11 40.33 -6.21 -32.67
N LEU A 12 40.14 -4.91 -32.94
CA LEU A 12 40.28 -4.36 -34.28
C LEU A 12 41.71 -4.55 -34.85
N LEU A 13 42.74 -4.69 -33.99
CA LEU A 13 44.09 -5.01 -34.41
C LEU A 13 44.24 -6.41 -35.00
N ALA A 14 43.24 -7.29 -34.83
CA ALA A 14 43.20 -8.60 -35.47
C ALA A 14 43.05 -8.47 -37.00
N ILE A 15 42.34 -7.41 -37.49
CA ILE A 15 42.10 -7.21 -38.91
C ILE A 15 43.41 -7.05 -39.71
N PRO A 16 44.31 -6.09 -39.37
CA PRO A 16 45.58 -5.98 -40.07
C PRO A 16 46.45 -7.24 -39.90
N VAL A 17 46.41 -7.92 -38.75
CA VAL A 17 47.17 -9.18 -38.54
C VAL A 17 46.68 -10.29 -39.48
N ILE A 18 45.37 -10.45 -39.65
CA ILE A 18 44.79 -11.42 -40.57
C ILE A 18 45.11 -11.08 -42.02
N ILE A 19 45.02 -9.82 -42.44
CA ILE A 19 45.33 -9.37 -43.79
C ILE A 19 46.83 -9.63 -44.11
N ALA A 20 47.69 -9.24 -43.17
CA ALA A 20 49.13 -9.48 -43.33
C ALA A 20 49.46 -11.00 -43.37
N GLY A 21 48.81 -11.77 -42.51
CA GLY A 21 48.89 -13.22 -42.47
C GLY A 21 48.50 -13.87 -43.79
N PHE A 22 47.36 -13.49 -44.32
CA PHE A 22 46.88 -13.98 -45.61
C PHE A 22 47.81 -13.65 -46.80
N TYR A 23 48.34 -12.41 -46.80
CA TYR A 23 49.32 -12.00 -47.81
C TYR A 23 50.61 -12.81 -47.72
N LEU A 24 51.15 -13.04 -46.51
CA LEU A 24 52.38 -13.82 -46.28
C LEU A 24 52.19 -15.32 -46.61
N LEU A 25 51.03 -15.90 -46.30
CA LEU A 25 50.68 -17.30 -46.65
C LEU A 25 50.66 -17.51 -48.15
N ARG A 26 50.07 -16.54 -48.89
CA ARG A 26 50.11 -16.61 -50.38
C ARG A 26 51.51 -16.50 -50.94
N LYS A 27 52.38 -15.71 -50.35
CA LYS A 27 53.76 -15.45 -50.85
C LYS A 27 54.76 -16.56 -50.48
N THR A 28 54.60 -17.15 -49.26
CA THR A 28 55.62 -18.04 -48.70
C THR A 28 55.27 -19.55 -48.72
N LYS A 29 53.99 -19.90 -48.84
CA LYS A 29 53.45 -21.27 -48.80
C LYS A 29 53.97 -22.15 -47.66
N THR A 30 54.42 -21.56 -46.52
CA THR A 30 54.99 -22.28 -45.38
C THR A 30 53.99 -22.32 -44.20
N LYS A 31 53.68 -23.53 -43.68
CA LYS A 31 52.79 -23.72 -42.49
C LYS A 31 53.32 -23.00 -41.24
N LEU A 32 54.58 -22.54 -41.19
CA LEU A 32 55.10 -21.76 -40.05
C LEU A 32 54.51 -20.34 -39.94
N VAL A 33 54.00 -19.78 -41.03
CA VAL A 33 53.29 -18.48 -41.01
C VAL A 33 52.00 -18.56 -40.27
N GLU A 34 51.28 -19.69 -40.36
CA GLU A 34 50.02 -19.94 -39.64
C GLU A 34 50.22 -19.82 -38.12
N TRP A 35 51.34 -20.40 -37.59
CA TRP A 35 51.67 -20.34 -36.18
C TRP A 35 51.94 -18.89 -35.71
N ARG A 36 52.61 -18.08 -36.53
CA ARG A 36 52.90 -16.68 -36.20
C ARG A 36 51.62 -15.82 -36.19
N VAL A 37 50.74 -16.05 -37.14
CA VAL A 37 49.44 -15.38 -37.17
C VAL A 37 48.65 -15.74 -35.92
N LEU A 38 48.61 -17.04 -35.55
CA LEU A 38 47.91 -17.49 -34.34
C LEU A 38 48.51 -16.84 -33.08
N VAL A 39 49.84 -16.82 -32.92
CA VAL A 39 50.47 -16.15 -31.78
C VAL A 39 50.14 -14.66 -31.74
N SER A 40 50.15 -13.98 -32.91
CA SER A 40 49.81 -12.55 -32.98
C SER A 40 48.35 -12.29 -32.62
N LEU A 41 47.40 -13.18 -33.01
CA LEU A 41 45.99 -13.08 -32.64
C LEU A 41 45.80 -13.28 -31.14
N ILE A 42 46.52 -14.24 -30.53
CA ILE A 42 46.44 -14.44 -29.07
C ILE A 42 47.02 -13.23 -28.32
N LEU A 43 48.09 -12.58 -28.86
CA LEU A 43 48.60 -11.34 -28.30
C LEU A 43 47.59 -10.18 -28.42
N VAL A 44 46.88 -10.07 -29.54
CA VAL A 44 45.75 -9.12 -29.68
C VAL A 44 44.67 -9.39 -28.67
N LEU A 45 44.30 -10.68 -28.43
CA LEU A 45 43.36 -11.05 -27.39
C LEU A 45 43.86 -10.67 -25.98
N ALA A 46 45.17 -10.81 -25.73
CA ALA A 46 45.75 -10.36 -24.46
C ALA A 46 45.71 -8.83 -24.30
N LEU A 47 45.83 -8.06 -25.39
CA LEU A 47 45.66 -6.59 -25.37
C LEU A 47 44.20 -6.19 -25.10
N ALA A 48 43.24 -6.99 -25.50
CA ALA A 48 41.82 -6.80 -25.16
C ALA A 48 41.53 -7.04 -23.67
N SER A 49 42.56 -7.44 -22.87
CA SER A 49 42.45 -7.61 -21.40
C SER A 49 41.25 -8.43 -20.96
N PRO A 50 41.16 -9.73 -21.30
CA PRO A 50 40.06 -10.59 -20.85
C PRO A 50 40.09 -10.72 -19.33
N TYR A 51 38.88 -10.64 -18.71
CA TYR A 51 38.68 -10.85 -17.29
C TYR A 51 37.44 -11.69 -17.03
N THR A 52 37.37 -12.26 -15.84
CA THR A 52 36.19 -12.94 -15.34
C THR A 52 35.82 -12.32 -14.00
N THR A 53 34.51 -12.19 -13.71
CA THR A 53 34.05 -11.75 -12.42
C THR A 53 34.00 -12.91 -11.45
N VAL A 54 34.63 -12.77 -10.30
CA VAL A 54 34.54 -13.72 -9.19
C VAL A 54 33.81 -13.01 -8.04
N THR A 55 32.66 -13.56 -7.65
CA THR A 55 31.97 -13.08 -6.46
C THR A 55 32.82 -13.46 -5.25
N ARG A 56 33.34 -12.47 -4.57
CA ARG A 56 33.99 -12.63 -3.27
C ARG A 56 33.02 -12.16 -2.19
N THR A 57 32.67 -13.03 -1.29
CA THR A 57 32.02 -12.67 -0.04
C THR A 57 33.09 -12.05 0.86
N THR A 58 33.08 -10.73 0.98
CA THR A 58 33.90 -10.03 1.97
C THR A 58 33.11 -10.03 3.28
N SER A 59 33.60 -10.75 4.29
CA SER A 59 33.15 -10.57 5.65
C SER A 59 33.66 -9.19 6.09
N GLU A 60 32.77 -8.21 6.24
CA GLU A 60 33.12 -7.03 7.01
C GLU A 60 33.43 -7.44 8.45
N GLU A 61 34.20 -6.64 9.15
CA GLU A 61 34.50 -6.78 10.58
C GLU A 61 33.21 -7.00 11.37
N ASP A 62 33.32 -7.54 12.59
CA ASP A 62 32.17 -7.88 13.45
C ASP A 62 31.06 -6.82 13.39
N PRO A 63 29.79 -7.23 13.21
CA PRO A 63 28.66 -6.29 13.05
C PRO A 63 28.56 -5.37 14.26
N SER A 64 28.29 -4.10 14.02
CA SER A 64 27.93 -3.16 15.08
C SER A 64 26.46 -3.38 15.45
N LEU A 65 26.20 -3.72 16.72
CA LEU A 65 24.86 -3.97 17.24
C LEU A 65 24.40 -2.84 18.14
N VAL A 66 23.12 -2.51 18.08
CA VAL A 66 22.44 -1.67 19.05
C VAL A 66 21.36 -2.51 19.73
N LEU A 67 21.57 -2.85 20.99
CA LEU A 67 20.57 -3.57 21.77
C LEU A 67 19.68 -2.55 22.48
N ILE A 68 18.41 -2.54 22.11
CA ILE A 68 17.35 -1.74 22.74
C ILE A 68 16.63 -2.65 23.72
N GLN A 69 16.85 -2.42 25.00
CA GLN A 69 16.26 -3.17 26.10
C GLN A 69 15.07 -2.42 26.65
N ASP A 70 13.92 -3.01 26.53
CA ASP A 70 12.70 -2.51 27.13
C ASP A 70 12.63 -2.93 28.59
N GLN A 71 12.51 -1.94 29.46
CA GLN A 71 12.34 -2.08 30.90
C GLN A 71 11.21 -1.17 31.41
N THR A 72 10.24 -0.88 30.53
CA THR A 72 9.06 -0.10 30.89
C THR A 72 8.10 -0.92 31.77
N ALA A 73 7.08 -0.27 32.27
CA ALA A 73 6.20 -0.87 33.28
C ALA A 73 5.38 -2.06 32.75
N SER A 74 5.14 -2.17 31.42
CA SER A 74 4.49 -3.31 30.76
C SER A 74 5.32 -4.58 30.86
N MET A 75 6.65 -4.45 30.90
CA MET A 75 7.57 -5.59 30.97
C MET A 75 7.51 -6.36 32.33
N GLY A 76 6.73 -5.88 33.29
CA GLY A 76 6.62 -6.54 34.61
C GLY A 76 5.99 -7.94 34.60
N ILE A 77 5.32 -8.34 33.50
CA ILE A 77 4.74 -9.69 33.32
C ILE A 77 5.78 -10.72 32.85
N PHE A 78 6.97 -10.28 32.51
CA PHE A 78 8.08 -11.09 32.02
C PHE A 78 9.17 -11.24 33.10
N PRO A 79 10.11 -12.20 32.95
CA PRO A 79 11.22 -12.38 33.89
C PRO A 79 12.08 -11.13 34.04
N GLU A 80 12.53 -10.84 35.26
CA GLU A 80 13.41 -9.70 35.52
C GLU A 80 14.77 -9.85 34.82
N GLY A 81 15.33 -8.75 34.34
CA GLY A 81 16.67 -8.70 33.75
C GLY A 81 16.79 -9.28 32.35
N ILE A 82 15.67 -9.44 31.63
CA ILE A 82 15.67 -9.92 30.25
C ILE A 82 16.61 -9.07 29.38
N GLY A 83 17.42 -9.74 28.57
CA GLY A 83 18.38 -9.10 27.67
C GLY A 83 19.70 -8.71 28.32
N THR A 84 19.82 -8.67 29.65
CA THR A 84 21.08 -8.34 30.35
C THR A 84 22.18 -9.35 30.01
N ASP A 85 21.91 -10.65 30.21
CA ASP A 85 22.86 -11.70 29.85
C ASP A 85 23.14 -11.77 28.36
N LEU A 86 22.14 -11.45 27.50
CA LEU A 86 22.32 -11.35 26.05
C LEU A 86 23.30 -10.21 25.71
N TYR A 87 23.11 -9.04 26.32
CA TYR A 87 23.99 -7.90 26.14
C TYR A 87 25.45 -8.22 26.52
N GLU A 88 25.66 -8.81 27.72
CA GLU A 88 26.99 -9.23 28.17
C GLU A 88 27.65 -10.23 27.23
N SER A 89 26.86 -11.19 26.74
CA SER A 89 27.31 -12.19 25.77
C SER A 89 27.67 -11.60 24.41
N LEU A 90 26.95 -10.57 23.92
CA LEU A 90 27.21 -9.89 22.65
C LEU A 90 28.41 -8.94 22.77
N THR A 91 28.46 -8.09 23.82
CA THR A 91 29.54 -7.12 24.06
C THR A 91 30.90 -7.79 24.17
N ALA A 92 30.95 -9.02 24.70
CA ALA A 92 32.20 -9.80 24.75
C ALA A 92 32.74 -10.24 23.38
N LYS A 93 31.92 -10.17 22.31
CA LYS A 93 32.24 -10.77 21.00
C LYS A 93 32.16 -9.78 19.83
N THR A 94 31.43 -8.66 19.99
CA THR A 94 31.19 -7.68 18.93
C THR A 94 30.86 -6.31 19.51
N PRO A 95 31.15 -5.18 18.83
CA PRO A 95 30.73 -3.86 19.29
C PRO A 95 29.22 -3.81 19.49
N THR A 96 28.77 -3.62 20.73
CA THR A 96 27.34 -3.59 21.06
C THR A 96 27.06 -2.39 21.96
N ALA A 97 26.20 -1.47 21.50
CA ALA A 97 25.66 -0.38 22.31
C ALA A 97 24.39 -0.84 23.03
N LEU A 98 24.16 -0.35 24.26
CA LEU A 98 22.95 -0.58 25.02
C LEU A 98 22.12 0.67 25.11
N VAL A 99 20.83 0.57 24.78
CA VAL A 99 19.80 1.59 24.97
C VAL A 99 18.72 1.00 25.87
N GLN A 100 18.41 1.66 26.97
CA GLN A 100 17.39 1.19 27.90
C GLN A 100 16.18 2.14 27.86
N LEU A 101 15.00 1.58 27.61
CA LEU A 101 13.73 2.28 27.74
C LEU A 101 13.15 1.99 29.11
N THR A 102 12.79 3.01 29.87
CA THR A 102 12.29 2.87 31.26
C THR A 102 11.12 3.81 31.50
N GLY A 103 10.23 3.46 32.42
CA GLY A 103 9.11 4.31 32.84
C GLY A 103 7.75 3.78 32.41
N GLU A 104 6.79 4.70 32.27
CA GLU A 104 5.40 4.40 31.91
C GLU A 104 5.07 4.76 30.44
N LYS A 105 6.10 4.92 29.60
CA LYS A 105 5.96 5.21 28.18
C LYS A 105 7.01 4.45 27.38
N THR A 106 6.55 3.64 26.44
CA THR A 106 7.40 2.83 25.57
C THR A 106 7.53 3.51 24.21
N THR A 107 8.75 3.98 23.89
CA THR A 107 9.08 4.76 22.68
C THR A 107 9.96 3.94 21.71
N LEU A 108 9.55 2.72 21.39
CA LEU A 108 10.31 1.82 20.50
C LEU A 108 10.52 2.42 19.10
N GLY A 109 9.49 3.04 18.53
CA GLY A 109 9.58 3.65 17.20
C GLY A 109 10.63 4.76 17.10
N ASP A 110 10.75 5.60 18.13
CA ASP A 110 11.80 6.63 18.19
C ASP A 110 13.20 5.99 18.25
N ALA A 111 13.37 4.98 19.10
CA ALA A 111 14.63 4.28 19.26
C ALA A 111 15.04 3.56 17.97
N VAL A 112 14.14 2.85 17.30
CA VAL A 112 14.42 2.20 16.01
C VAL A 112 14.79 3.23 14.96
N THR A 113 14.03 4.33 14.84
CA THR A 113 14.32 5.39 13.86
C THR A 113 15.68 6.03 14.11
N GLN A 114 16.04 6.28 15.37
CA GLN A 114 17.29 6.94 15.74
C GLN A 114 18.53 6.14 15.31
N TYR A 115 18.47 4.82 15.37
CA TYR A 115 19.62 3.95 15.06
C TYR A 115 19.56 3.32 13.67
N SER A 116 18.51 3.56 12.90
CA SER A 116 18.39 3.10 11.52
C SER A 116 19.27 3.92 10.57
N GLY A 117 19.76 3.29 9.50
CA GLY A 117 20.56 3.95 8.46
C GLY A 117 22.01 4.28 8.83
N LEU A 118 22.48 3.91 10.04
CA LEU A 118 23.82 4.22 10.55
C LEU A 118 24.84 3.07 10.36
N GLY A 119 24.48 2.03 9.60
CA GLY A 119 25.31 0.83 9.44
C GLY A 119 25.27 -0.13 10.63
N ASN A 120 24.42 0.13 11.62
CA ASN A 120 24.16 -0.75 12.74
C ASN A 120 23.08 -1.78 12.41
N GLN A 121 23.08 -2.89 13.14
CA GLN A 121 21.94 -3.80 13.22
C GLN A 121 21.29 -3.62 14.58
N ILE A 122 19.98 -3.63 14.65
CA ILE A 122 19.21 -3.36 15.87
C ILE A 122 18.72 -4.68 16.47
N VAL A 123 18.84 -4.83 17.78
CA VAL A 123 18.30 -5.96 18.55
C VAL A 123 17.29 -5.39 19.53
N LEU A 124 16.01 -5.65 19.32
CA LEU A 124 14.94 -5.27 20.23
C LEU A 124 14.72 -6.40 21.25
N VAL A 125 14.79 -6.08 22.52
CA VAL A 125 14.41 -6.98 23.62
C VAL A 125 13.19 -6.37 24.28
N THR A 126 12.00 -6.80 23.89
CA THR A 126 10.73 -6.15 24.21
C THR A 126 9.56 -7.10 23.96
N ASP A 127 8.40 -6.79 24.51
CA ASP A 127 7.12 -7.39 24.15
C ASP A 127 6.61 -6.89 22.78
N GLY A 128 7.17 -5.80 22.24
CA GLY A 128 6.83 -5.23 20.95
C GLY A 128 5.69 -4.24 20.98
N ASN A 129 5.17 -3.87 22.15
CA ASN A 129 4.17 -2.83 22.30
C ASN A 129 4.85 -1.45 22.39
N SER A 130 4.33 -0.45 21.68
CA SER A 130 4.83 0.92 21.72
C SER A 130 3.64 1.87 21.85
N ASN A 131 3.66 2.73 22.86
CA ASN A 131 2.51 3.57 23.19
C ASN A 131 2.83 5.08 23.14
N SER A 132 4.05 5.43 22.77
CA SER A 132 4.48 6.84 22.69
C SER A 132 5.56 7.04 21.63
N GLY A 133 5.72 8.26 21.16
CA GLY A 133 6.68 8.63 20.13
C GLY A 133 6.20 8.26 18.73
N LYS A 134 7.12 7.95 17.84
CA LYS A 134 6.81 7.52 16.47
C LYS A 134 6.16 6.15 16.45
N ASP A 135 5.29 5.95 15.47
CA ASP A 135 4.71 4.63 15.23
C ASP A 135 5.79 3.58 14.94
N LEU A 136 5.68 2.42 15.57
CA LEU A 136 6.68 1.36 15.44
C LEU A 136 6.64 0.72 14.04
N THR A 137 5.47 0.66 13.41
CA THR A 137 5.30 0.15 12.04
C THR A 137 6.06 1.02 11.05
N GLU A 138 5.85 2.33 11.11
CA GLU A 138 6.57 3.31 10.27
C GLU A 138 8.09 3.28 10.53
N ALA A 139 8.49 3.09 11.79
CA ALA A 139 9.91 3.01 12.14
C ALA A 139 10.58 1.73 11.59
N LEU A 140 9.87 0.60 11.59
CA LEU A 140 10.36 -0.66 11.02
C LEU A 140 10.40 -0.61 9.48
N GLU A 141 9.42 0.04 8.84
CA GLU A 141 9.46 0.32 7.40
C GLU A 141 10.65 1.20 7.03
N PHE A 142 10.89 2.25 7.80
CA PHE A 142 12.08 3.10 7.63
C PHE A 142 13.38 2.32 7.82
N ALA A 143 13.45 1.41 8.82
CA ALA A 143 14.61 0.53 9.00
C ALA A 143 14.85 -0.36 7.78
N LYS A 144 13.79 -0.94 7.21
CA LYS A 144 13.85 -1.72 5.97
C LYS A 144 14.38 -0.88 4.80
N ASP A 145 13.84 0.32 4.59
CA ASP A 145 14.22 1.22 3.48
C ASP A 145 15.67 1.70 3.59
N THR A 146 16.19 1.81 4.82
CA THR A 146 17.59 2.16 5.10
C THR A 146 18.51 0.93 5.19
N ASN A 147 18.03 -0.26 4.79
CA ASN A 147 18.76 -1.53 4.90
C ASN A 147 19.30 -1.82 6.31
N THR A 148 18.54 -1.46 7.32
CA THR A 148 18.86 -1.75 8.72
C THR A 148 18.13 -3.01 9.15
N THR A 149 18.89 -4.06 9.47
CA THR A 149 18.31 -5.31 9.98
C THR A 149 17.89 -5.14 11.44
N VAL A 150 16.66 -5.52 11.76
CA VAL A 150 16.10 -5.47 13.12
C VAL A 150 15.77 -6.89 13.58
N TYR A 151 16.34 -7.31 14.69
CA TYR A 151 16.04 -8.58 15.35
C TYR A 151 15.13 -8.33 16.54
N LEU A 152 14.20 -9.25 16.77
CA LEU A 152 13.30 -9.20 17.91
C LEU A 152 13.60 -10.38 18.86
N VAL A 153 13.82 -10.08 20.13
CA VAL A 153 13.93 -11.07 21.21
C VAL A 153 12.69 -10.91 22.07
N GLN A 154 11.77 -11.87 21.91
CA GLN A 154 10.52 -11.89 22.66
C GLN A 154 10.68 -12.72 23.94
N PRO A 155 10.35 -12.13 25.09
CA PRO A 155 10.35 -12.86 26.35
C PRO A 155 9.13 -13.78 26.47
N GLU A 156 9.27 -14.85 27.25
CA GLU A 156 8.14 -15.70 27.63
C GLU A 156 7.37 -15.07 28.80
N VAL A 157 6.03 -15.08 28.71
CA VAL A 157 5.16 -14.55 29.75
C VAL A 157 5.30 -15.44 31.02
N GLU A 158 5.75 -14.84 32.12
CA GLU A 158 5.91 -15.53 33.42
C GLU A 158 4.63 -15.45 34.25
N THR A 159 4.05 -14.25 34.33
CA THR A 159 2.81 -13.99 35.06
C THR A 159 1.73 -13.51 34.13
N ASN A 160 0.53 -14.07 34.24
CA ASN A 160 -0.58 -13.58 33.45
C ASN A 160 -1.06 -12.21 33.91
N ASP A 161 -1.63 -11.43 33.00
CA ASP A 161 -2.26 -10.15 33.25
C ASP A 161 -3.41 -9.97 32.28
N LEU A 162 -4.50 -9.34 32.73
CA LEU A 162 -5.62 -9.00 31.90
C LEU A 162 -5.80 -7.49 31.89
N SER A 163 -6.28 -6.97 30.77
CA SER A 163 -6.71 -5.58 30.66
C SER A 163 -8.09 -5.48 30.01
N VAL A 164 -8.83 -4.44 30.32
CA VAL A 164 -10.14 -4.19 29.74
C VAL A 164 -10.24 -2.79 29.19
N GLU A 165 -10.93 -2.65 28.04
CA GLU A 165 -11.20 -1.37 27.36
C GLU A 165 -12.64 -1.34 26.84
N ILE A 166 -13.23 -0.14 26.77
CA ILE A 166 -14.54 0.10 26.14
C ILE A 166 -14.32 0.99 24.90
N LEU A 167 -14.62 0.44 23.74
CA LEU A 167 -14.64 1.16 22.48
C LEU A 167 -16.05 1.65 22.15
N GLY A 168 -16.17 2.75 21.45
CA GLY A 168 -17.45 3.35 21.02
C GLY A 168 -17.42 4.88 21.08
N ASP A 169 -18.47 5.49 20.56
CA ASP A 169 -18.58 6.94 20.49
C ASP A 169 -18.83 7.58 21.87
N LYS A 170 -18.19 8.71 22.11
CA LYS A 170 -18.41 9.52 23.30
C LYS A 170 -19.68 10.34 23.22
N LYS A 171 -20.00 10.90 22.04
CA LYS A 171 -21.20 11.67 21.78
C LYS A 171 -22.25 10.79 21.14
N VAL A 172 -23.37 10.61 21.79
CA VAL A 172 -24.47 9.74 21.34
C VAL A 172 -25.80 10.50 21.35
N VAL A 173 -26.69 10.06 20.49
CA VAL A 173 -28.02 10.70 20.38
C VAL A 173 -29.02 10.03 21.32
N VAL A 174 -29.85 10.83 21.97
CA VAL A 174 -30.91 10.36 22.88
C VAL A 174 -31.89 9.42 22.17
N ASP A 175 -32.40 8.41 22.88
CA ASP A 175 -33.35 7.38 22.41
C ASP A 175 -32.85 6.56 21.20
N ASN A 176 -31.54 6.56 20.93
CA ASN A 176 -30.95 5.71 19.92
C ASN A 176 -30.23 4.53 20.57
N GLN A 177 -30.25 3.37 19.89
CA GLN A 177 -29.42 2.23 20.25
C GLN A 177 -28.00 2.52 19.83
N ASN A 178 -27.08 2.55 20.80
CA ASN A 178 -25.66 2.79 20.56
C ASN A 178 -24.88 1.51 20.85
N GLU A 179 -24.00 1.14 19.94
CA GLU A 179 -23.17 -0.05 20.05
C GLU A 179 -21.82 0.32 20.66
N PHE A 180 -21.41 -0.40 21.69
CA PHE A 180 -20.10 -0.31 22.30
C PHE A 180 -19.48 -1.70 22.32
N GLU A 181 -18.16 -1.77 22.30
CA GLU A 181 -17.41 -3.03 22.37
C GLU A 181 -16.53 -3.03 23.62
N ILE A 182 -16.65 -4.07 24.41
CA ILE A 182 -15.73 -4.33 25.51
C ILE A 182 -14.66 -5.27 24.98
N VAL A 183 -13.41 -4.85 25.03
CA VAL A 183 -12.27 -5.66 24.63
C VAL A 183 -11.51 -6.07 25.88
N VAL A 184 -11.46 -7.38 26.15
CA VAL A 184 -10.65 -7.97 27.22
C VAL A 184 -9.42 -8.60 26.59
N ARG A 185 -8.24 -8.13 26.97
CA ARG A 185 -6.94 -8.66 26.52
C ARG A 185 -6.33 -9.51 27.60
N GLN A 186 -5.58 -10.55 27.24
CA GLN A 186 -4.79 -11.35 28.16
C GLN A 186 -3.35 -11.56 27.64
N ALA A 187 -2.40 -11.58 28.55
CA ALA A 187 -0.99 -11.80 28.23
C ALA A 187 -0.67 -13.25 27.84
N SER A 188 -1.33 -14.21 28.47
CA SER A 188 -1.12 -15.64 28.27
C SER A 188 -2.06 -16.18 27.16
N GLU A 189 -1.62 -17.21 26.44
CA GLU A 189 -2.46 -17.95 25.49
C GLU A 189 -3.21 -19.13 26.16
N LYS A 190 -3.13 -19.24 27.50
CA LYS A 190 -3.85 -20.28 28.26
C LYS A 190 -5.29 -19.84 28.49
N SER A 191 -6.18 -20.83 28.60
CA SER A 191 -7.60 -20.56 28.93
C SER A 191 -7.72 -19.85 30.28
N VAL A 192 -8.39 -18.71 30.30
CA VAL A 192 -8.63 -17.90 31.50
C VAL A 192 -10.12 -17.64 31.65
N SER A 193 -10.63 -17.81 32.89
CA SER A 193 -12.00 -17.44 33.21
C SER A 193 -12.00 -16.20 34.08
N TYR A 194 -12.94 -15.31 33.84
CA TYR A 194 -13.13 -14.10 34.61
C TYR A 194 -14.61 -13.72 34.69
N PHE A 195 -14.94 -12.91 35.67
CA PHE A 195 -16.27 -12.32 35.84
C PHE A 195 -16.24 -10.89 35.30
N LEU A 196 -17.19 -10.54 34.43
CA LEU A 196 -17.29 -9.23 33.83
C LEU A 196 -18.59 -8.57 34.27
N GLU A 197 -18.46 -7.36 34.82
CA GLU A 197 -19.56 -6.51 35.24
C GLU A 197 -19.56 -5.20 34.44
N VAL A 198 -20.70 -4.85 33.88
CA VAL A 198 -20.92 -3.60 33.15
C VAL A 198 -21.84 -2.73 33.97
N PHE A 199 -21.42 -1.50 34.23
CA PHE A 199 -22.20 -0.49 34.92
C PHE A 199 -22.55 0.64 33.93
N VAL A 200 -23.79 1.12 34.04
CA VAL A 200 -24.27 2.34 33.36
C VAL A 200 -24.71 3.30 34.45
N ASP A 201 -24.14 4.49 34.50
CA ASP A 201 -24.36 5.49 35.54
C ASP A 201 -24.25 4.93 36.98
N GLY A 202 -23.28 4.03 37.17
CA GLY A 202 -23.00 3.38 38.45
C GLY A 202 -23.97 2.24 38.84
N GLN A 203 -24.92 1.90 37.98
CA GLN A 203 -25.82 0.76 38.20
C GLN A 203 -25.40 -0.44 37.32
N ILE A 204 -25.47 -1.66 37.90
CA ILE A 204 -25.15 -2.88 37.16
C ILE A 204 -26.17 -3.07 36.04
N SER A 205 -25.70 -3.05 34.81
CA SER A 205 -26.48 -3.36 33.62
C SER A 205 -26.33 -4.83 33.23
N GLN A 206 -25.10 -5.36 33.31
CA GLN A 206 -24.82 -6.77 32.99
C GLN A 206 -23.78 -7.31 33.96
N SER A 207 -23.90 -8.62 34.27
CA SER A 207 -22.94 -9.34 35.07
C SER A 207 -22.85 -10.79 34.58
N ARG A 208 -21.71 -11.24 34.08
CA ARG A 208 -21.55 -12.55 33.44
C ARG A 208 -20.14 -13.10 33.54
N GLN A 209 -20.02 -14.42 33.67
CA GLN A 209 -18.74 -15.11 33.57
C GLN A 209 -18.39 -15.41 32.11
N PHE A 210 -17.12 -15.20 31.77
CA PHE A 210 -16.53 -15.51 30.47
C PHE A 210 -15.36 -16.47 30.64
N THR A 211 -15.07 -17.21 29.57
CA THR A 211 -13.84 -17.99 29.42
C THR A 211 -13.23 -17.62 28.10
N GLN A 212 -11.93 -17.30 28.10
CA GLN A 212 -11.18 -16.80 26.94
C GLN A 212 -9.97 -17.70 26.71
N ASP A 213 -9.84 -18.19 25.47
CA ASP A 213 -8.72 -19.02 25.03
C ASP A 213 -7.73 -18.26 24.14
N GLY A 214 -8.16 -17.12 23.57
CA GLY A 214 -7.36 -16.25 22.72
C GLY A 214 -6.85 -15.01 23.45
N ARG A 215 -5.94 -14.27 22.84
CA ARG A 215 -5.38 -13.03 23.39
C ARG A 215 -6.47 -11.97 23.62
N ASN A 216 -7.40 -11.80 22.70
CA ASN A 216 -8.44 -10.79 22.77
C ASN A 216 -9.83 -11.46 22.76
N ASN A 217 -10.74 -10.92 23.56
CA ASN A 217 -12.16 -11.25 23.54
C ASN A 217 -12.96 -9.96 23.41
N THR A 218 -13.71 -9.80 22.31
CA THR A 218 -14.55 -8.62 22.04
C THR A 218 -16.00 -8.97 22.35
N ILE A 219 -16.62 -8.19 23.23
CA ILE A 219 -17.98 -8.40 23.72
C ILE A 219 -18.80 -7.17 23.34
N PRO A 220 -19.73 -7.26 22.36
CA PRO A 220 -20.59 -6.15 21.99
C PRO A 220 -21.64 -5.90 23.06
N ILE A 221 -21.90 -4.64 23.37
CA ILE A 221 -22.99 -4.17 24.22
C ILE A 221 -23.80 -3.09 23.50
N ASN A 222 -25.13 -3.18 23.60
CA ASN A 222 -26.05 -2.17 23.08
C ASN A 222 -26.61 -1.39 24.25
N GLN A 223 -26.52 -0.06 24.22
CA GLN A 223 -27.03 0.82 25.26
C GLN A 223 -27.84 1.96 24.65
N GLU A 224 -29.01 2.19 25.23
CA GLU A 224 -29.86 3.32 24.93
C GLU A 224 -29.86 4.28 26.13
N PHE A 225 -29.70 5.58 25.84
CA PHE A 225 -29.79 6.65 26.84
C PHE A 225 -31.03 7.49 26.58
N THR A 226 -31.86 7.66 27.59
CA THR A 226 -33.14 8.37 27.49
C THR A 226 -33.11 9.78 28.07
N THR A 227 -31.97 10.17 28.63
CA THR A 227 -31.77 11.52 29.23
C THR A 227 -30.57 12.21 28.58
N LEU A 228 -30.68 13.52 28.40
CA LEU A 228 -29.60 14.34 27.82
C LEU A 228 -28.48 14.62 28.82
N GLY A 229 -27.30 14.89 28.31
CA GLY A 229 -26.15 15.34 29.10
C GLY A 229 -25.16 14.22 29.43
N ALA A 230 -24.52 14.33 30.58
CA ALA A 230 -23.42 13.46 31.00
C ALA A 230 -23.92 12.11 31.52
N HIS A 231 -23.37 11.05 30.93
CA HIS A 231 -23.55 9.66 31.33
C HIS A 231 -22.21 8.94 31.35
N ASN A 232 -22.15 7.75 31.86
CA ASN A 232 -20.95 6.93 31.83
C ASN A 232 -21.27 5.44 31.72
N ILE A 233 -20.33 4.70 31.12
CA ILE A 233 -20.26 3.26 31.14
C ILE A 233 -18.95 2.90 31.85
N SER A 234 -19.00 1.97 32.80
CA SER A 234 -17.76 1.36 33.31
C SER A 234 -17.83 -0.14 33.28
N VAL A 235 -16.68 -0.76 33.13
CA VAL A 235 -16.53 -2.21 33.10
C VAL A 235 -15.50 -2.61 34.11
N LYS A 236 -15.79 -3.69 34.82
CA LYS A 236 -14.87 -4.30 35.76
C LYS A 236 -14.76 -5.80 35.53
N ILE A 237 -13.54 -6.31 35.50
CA ILE A 237 -13.24 -7.75 35.50
C ILE A 237 -12.75 -8.16 36.89
N SER A 238 -13.21 -9.33 37.32
CA SER A 238 -12.84 -9.88 38.65
C SER A 238 -12.81 -11.42 38.62
N ASP A 239 -12.43 -12.05 39.71
CA ASP A 239 -12.37 -13.51 39.86
C ASP A 239 -11.57 -14.19 38.73
N ILE A 240 -10.42 -13.61 38.39
CA ILE A 240 -9.59 -14.03 37.26
C ILE A 240 -8.87 -15.34 37.62
N SER A 241 -9.11 -16.38 36.84
CA SER A 241 -8.39 -17.65 36.98
C SER A 241 -7.01 -17.57 36.33
N GLY A 242 -5.99 -18.16 36.98
CA GLY A 242 -4.64 -18.22 36.36
C GLY A 242 -3.70 -17.07 36.70
N GLY A 243 -4.15 -16.13 37.55
CA GLY A 243 -3.38 -15.00 38.03
C GLY A 243 -3.62 -13.73 37.23
N ASP A 244 -3.34 -12.64 37.90
CA ASP A 244 -3.47 -11.29 37.38
C ASP A 244 -2.46 -10.40 38.09
N LEU A 245 -1.61 -9.70 37.34
CA LEU A 245 -0.51 -8.94 37.93
C LEU A 245 -0.94 -7.53 38.33
N LYS A 246 -1.78 -6.91 37.49
CA LYS A 246 -2.12 -5.49 37.58
C LYS A 246 -3.63 -5.30 37.76
N GLU A 247 -4.11 -5.19 39.00
CA GLU A 247 -5.55 -4.95 39.27
C GLU A 247 -6.02 -3.58 38.73
N ILE A 248 -5.12 -2.63 38.44
CA ILE A 248 -5.48 -1.28 38.02
C ILE A 248 -6.07 -1.25 36.60
N ASN A 249 -5.71 -2.19 35.70
CA ASN A 249 -6.22 -2.28 34.34
C ASN A 249 -7.43 -3.23 34.20
N ASN A 250 -7.97 -3.69 35.34
CA ASN A 250 -9.18 -4.47 35.42
C ASN A 250 -10.46 -3.65 35.40
N GLU A 251 -10.37 -2.34 35.45
CA GLU A 251 -11.51 -1.43 35.42
C GLU A 251 -11.28 -0.33 34.38
N PHE A 252 -12.31 -0.07 33.58
CA PHE A 252 -12.26 0.95 32.53
C PHE A 252 -13.52 1.82 32.55
N PHE A 253 -13.35 3.11 32.34
CA PHE A 253 -14.39 4.12 32.31
C PHE A 253 -14.53 4.71 30.92
N LYS A 254 -15.75 4.79 30.43
CA LYS A 254 -16.12 5.49 29.20
C LYS A 254 -17.10 6.60 29.51
N SER A 255 -16.72 7.82 29.24
CA SER A 255 -17.65 8.92 29.37
C SER A 255 -18.54 9.05 28.15
N ILE A 256 -19.81 9.35 28.37
CA ILE A 256 -20.82 9.49 27.31
C ILE A 256 -21.47 10.86 27.47
N TYR A 257 -21.60 11.59 26.37
CA TYR A 257 -22.36 12.82 26.33
C TYR A 257 -23.56 12.67 25.37
N VAL A 258 -24.74 12.68 25.95
CA VAL A 258 -25.98 12.44 25.21
C VAL A 258 -26.55 13.76 24.70
N ILE A 259 -26.68 13.86 23.38
CA ILE A 259 -27.18 15.04 22.69
C ILE A 259 -28.61 14.81 22.15
N PRO A 260 -29.37 15.88 21.91
CA PRO A 260 -30.70 15.75 21.30
C PRO A 260 -30.58 15.21 19.87
N LYS A 261 -31.69 14.66 19.35
CA LYS A 261 -31.76 14.22 17.96
C LYS A 261 -31.49 15.42 17.03
N PRO A 262 -30.51 15.32 16.09
CA PRO A 262 -30.30 16.37 15.11
C PRO A 262 -31.56 16.58 14.26
N LYS A 263 -31.82 17.84 13.92
CA LYS A 263 -32.94 18.17 13.01
C LYS A 263 -32.53 17.89 11.56
N VAL A 264 -33.41 17.20 10.85
CA VAL A 264 -33.24 16.84 9.43
C VAL A 264 -34.47 17.30 8.65
N THR A 265 -34.25 18.02 7.56
CA THR A 265 -35.32 18.36 6.63
C THR A 265 -35.29 17.41 5.44
N LEU A 266 -36.35 16.62 5.28
CA LEU A 266 -36.56 15.71 4.18
C LEU A 266 -37.55 16.32 3.17
N VAL A 267 -37.06 16.61 1.97
CA VAL A 267 -37.92 17.04 0.85
C VAL A 267 -38.27 15.82 0.02
N THR A 268 -39.50 15.37 0.08
CA THR A 268 -39.96 14.16 -0.59
C THR A 268 -41.42 14.24 -0.97
N ASN A 269 -41.80 13.55 -2.01
CA ASN A 269 -43.23 13.32 -2.37
C ASN A 269 -43.78 12.06 -1.70
N GLU A 270 -42.90 11.25 -1.07
CA GLU A 270 -43.26 9.93 -0.51
C GLU A 270 -42.92 9.85 0.99
N THR A 271 -43.80 10.39 1.81
CA THR A 271 -43.63 10.50 3.27
C THR A 271 -43.50 9.17 4.01
N GLY A 272 -43.88 8.06 3.40
CA GLY A 272 -43.85 6.71 3.98
C GLY A 272 -42.73 5.82 3.50
N SER A 273 -41.77 6.39 2.76
CA SER A 273 -40.68 5.63 2.18
C SER A 273 -39.78 4.94 3.23
N PRO A 274 -39.05 3.88 2.88
CA PRO A 274 -38.06 3.26 3.76
C PRO A 274 -36.98 4.27 4.22
N LEU A 275 -36.53 5.17 3.36
CA LEU A 275 -35.65 6.27 3.72
C LEU A 275 -36.24 7.14 4.84
N ALA A 276 -37.48 7.60 4.67
CA ALA A 276 -38.15 8.42 5.68
C ALA A 276 -38.27 7.71 7.04
N LYS A 277 -38.51 6.39 7.03
CA LYS A 277 -38.55 5.57 8.25
C LYS A 277 -37.18 5.47 8.93
N VAL A 278 -36.11 5.19 8.17
CA VAL A 278 -34.74 5.11 8.72
C VAL A 278 -34.36 6.45 9.35
N LEU A 279 -34.58 7.56 8.64
CA LEU A 279 -34.29 8.90 9.16
C LEU A 279 -35.09 9.25 10.39
N SER A 280 -36.42 8.98 10.40
CA SER A 280 -37.30 9.33 11.53
C SER A 280 -37.02 8.52 12.81
N ASN A 281 -36.42 7.35 12.68
CA ASN A 281 -35.96 6.58 13.84
C ASN A 281 -34.79 7.23 14.56
N LEU A 282 -33.91 7.90 13.81
CA LEU A 282 -32.61 8.39 14.30
C LEU A 282 -32.59 9.91 14.55
N TYR A 283 -33.42 10.67 13.83
CA TYR A 283 -33.37 12.13 13.79
C TYR A 283 -34.76 12.75 14.04
N GLU A 284 -34.77 14.04 14.35
CA GLU A 284 -35.99 14.85 14.34
C GLU A 284 -36.28 15.31 12.91
N VAL A 285 -37.13 14.57 12.19
CA VAL A 285 -37.37 14.78 10.76
C VAL A 285 -38.55 15.70 10.51
N SER A 286 -38.31 16.82 9.82
CA SER A 286 -39.34 17.67 9.22
C SER A 286 -39.50 17.31 7.75
N VAL A 287 -40.73 16.92 7.34
CA VAL A 287 -41.00 16.52 5.95
C VAL A 287 -41.64 17.68 5.21
N ALA A 288 -41.12 17.97 4.01
CA ALA A 288 -41.69 18.97 3.11
C ALA A 288 -41.94 18.36 1.71
N ASN A 289 -43.02 18.85 1.06
CA ASN A 289 -43.24 18.57 -0.36
C ASN A 289 -42.84 19.81 -1.17
N GLY A 290 -41.62 19.80 -1.70
CA GLY A 290 -40.98 20.93 -2.37
C GLY A 290 -40.11 21.78 -1.42
N TYR A 291 -39.75 23.02 -1.84
CA TYR A 291 -38.85 23.87 -1.08
C TYR A 291 -39.34 24.22 0.33
N PRO A 292 -38.60 23.87 1.38
CA PRO A 292 -39.12 23.96 2.76
C PRO A 292 -39.04 25.38 3.37
N GLY A 293 -38.42 26.32 2.69
CA GLY A 293 -38.15 27.68 3.18
C GLY A 293 -36.77 27.82 3.83
N ALA A 294 -36.17 29.01 3.71
CA ALA A 294 -34.79 29.29 4.17
C ALA A 294 -34.63 29.04 5.67
N ASP A 295 -35.59 29.43 6.50
CA ASP A 295 -35.56 29.28 7.96
C ASP A 295 -35.48 27.79 8.35
N ASN A 296 -36.29 26.95 7.71
CA ASN A 296 -36.32 25.50 7.99
C ASN A 296 -35.01 24.81 7.54
N ILE A 297 -34.41 25.26 6.43
CA ILE A 297 -33.12 24.74 5.97
C ILE A 297 -32.04 25.12 6.97
N THR A 298 -32.02 26.38 7.41
CA THR A 298 -31.00 26.91 8.31
C THR A 298 -31.07 26.28 9.70
N ASP A 299 -32.27 25.94 10.18
CA ASP A 299 -32.51 25.27 11.47
C ASP A 299 -32.15 23.76 11.43
N SER A 300 -31.96 23.20 10.24
CA SER A 300 -31.62 21.79 10.05
C SER A 300 -30.13 21.58 9.92
N LYS A 301 -29.63 20.47 10.47
CA LYS A 301 -28.25 20.01 10.27
C LYS A 301 -28.05 19.28 8.95
N LEU A 302 -29.13 18.70 8.41
CA LEU A 302 -29.11 17.93 7.16
C LEU A 302 -30.36 18.26 6.34
N LEU A 303 -30.13 18.56 5.07
CA LEU A 303 -31.14 18.62 4.03
C LEU A 303 -31.05 17.36 3.17
N VAL A 304 -32.15 16.65 3.00
CA VAL A 304 -32.25 15.48 2.12
C VAL A 304 -33.21 15.81 0.99
N LEU A 305 -32.76 15.79 -0.25
CA LEU A 305 -33.59 15.91 -1.45
C LEU A 305 -33.84 14.50 -1.98
N ASP A 306 -35.01 14.00 -1.81
CA ASP A 306 -35.42 12.65 -2.16
C ASP A 306 -36.26 12.71 -3.45
N ASP A 307 -35.67 12.21 -4.54
CA ASP A 307 -36.30 12.10 -5.87
C ASP A 307 -37.05 13.37 -6.31
N GLN A 308 -36.32 14.48 -6.46
CA GLN A 308 -36.88 15.79 -6.80
C GLN A 308 -36.42 16.26 -8.19
N PHE A 309 -37.32 16.76 -9.03
CA PHE A 309 -36.94 17.48 -10.25
C PHE A 309 -36.25 18.79 -9.94
N ILE A 310 -35.30 19.18 -10.80
CA ILE A 310 -34.63 20.50 -10.68
C ILE A 310 -35.66 21.65 -10.79
N THR A 311 -36.68 21.48 -11.59
CA THR A 311 -37.73 22.46 -11.82
C THR A 311 -38.65 22.66 -10.58
N SER A 312 -38.52 21.80 -9.58
CA SER A 312 -39.18 21.99 -8.27
C SER A 312 -38.55 23.13 -7.46
N PHE A 313 -37.40 23.62 -7.86
CA PHE A 313 -36.66 24.68 -7.19
C PHE A 313 -36.36 25.84 -8.14
N SER A 314 -36.59 27.06 -7.70
CA SER A 314 -36.16 28.26 -8.41
C SER A 314 -34.63 28.46 -8.19
N GLU A 315 -33.98 29.21 -9.08
CA GLU A 315 -32.56 29.56 -8.94
C GLU A 315 -32.23 30.29 -7.63
N ALA A 316 -33.16 31.08 -7.09
CA ALA A 316 -32.99 31.72 -5.79
C ALA A 316 -32.96 30.70 -4.64
N GLN A 317 -33.84 29.71 -4.69
CA GLN A 317 -33.90 28.63 -3.70
C GLN A 317 -32.69 27.73 -3.78
N ILE A 318 -32.20 27.39 -4.98
CA ILE A 318 -30.94 26.63 -5.15
C ILE A 318 -29.75 27.41 -4.57
N LYS A 319 -29.73 28.72 -4.79
CA LYS A 319 -28.69 29.58 -4.19
C LYS A 319 -28.75 29.57 -2.66
N GLU A 320 -29.93 29.52 -2.05
CA GLU A 320 -30.07 29.40 -0.61
C GLU A 320 -29.54 28.04 -0.12
N ILE A 321 -29.87 26.94 -0.81
CA ILE A 321 -29.30 25.61 -0.54
C ILE A 321 -27.77 25.63 -0.66
N LYS A 322 -27.25 26.26 -1.72
CA LYS A 322 -25.79 26.40 -1.91
C LYS A 322 -25.13 27.17 -0.77
N ASN A 323 -25.76 28.24 -0.31
CA ASN A 323 -25.24 29.02 0.83
C ASN A 323 -25.29 28.19 2.12
N TYR A 324 -26.38 27.47 2.38
CA TYR A 324 -26.53 26.58 3.52
C TYR A 324 -25.40 25.55 3.56
N VAL A 325 -25.15 24.84 2.44
CA VAL A 325 -24.08 23.83 2.35
C VAL A 325 -22.71 24.51 2.49
N SER A 326 -22.47 25.63 1.79
CA SER A 326 -21.18 26.32 1.89
C SER A 326 -20.81 26.77 3.30
N ASN A 327 -21.81 27.02 4.14
CA ASN A 327 -21.66 27.43 5.54
C ASN A 327 -21.58 26.24 6.53
N GLY A 328 -21.60 25.01 6.06
CA GLY A 328 -21.40 23.83 6.91
C GLY A 328 -22.58 22.88 6.99
N GLY A 329 -23.73 23.20 6.39
CA GLY A 329 -24.89 22.32 6.33
C GLY A 329 -24.64 21.04 5.52
N GLY A 330 -25.24 19.94 5.94
CA GLY A 330 -25.18 18.66 5.21
C GLY A 330 -26.22 18.61 4.10
N LEU A 331 -25.85 17.99 2.96
CA LEU A 331 -26.79 17.74 1.86
C LEU A 331 -26.69 16.27 1.41
N ILE A 332 -27.83 15.60 1.30
CA ILE A 332 -27.93 14.31 0.63
C ILE A 332 -28.94 14.44 -0.49
N VAL A 333 -28.54 14.01 -1.68
CA VAL A 333 -29.47 13.89 -2.82
C VAL A 333 -29.64 12.41 -3.12
N VAL A 334 -30.89 11.96 -3.07
CA VAL A 334 -31.29 10.58 -3.34
C VAL A 334 -31.90 10.51 -4.71
N GLY A 335 -31.51 9.49 -5.46
CA GLY A 335 -31.95 9.24 -6.82
C GLY A 335 -33.38 8.74 -6.94
N GLY A 336 -33.75 8.46 -8.16
CA GLY A 336 -35.07 7.97 -8.56
C GLY A 336 -35.40 8.42 -9.99
N ASP A 337 -36.68 8.35 -10.34
CA ASP A 337 -37.16 8.71 -11.67
C ASP A 337 -37.30 10.24 -11.90
N ARG A 338 -36.96 11.05 -10.87
CA ARG A 338 -37.02 12.53 -10.90
C ARG A 338 -35.74 13.22 -10.46
N ALA A 339 -34.66 12.47 -10.32
CA ALA A 339 -33.39 13.00 -9.87
C ALA A 339 -32.30 12.79 -10.92
N TYR A 340 -31.19 13.53 -10.79
CA TYR A 340 -30.00 13.44 -11.65
C TYR A 340 -30.31 13.53 -13.15
N ASN A 341 -29.94 12.50 -13.94
CA ASN A 341 -30.20 12.45 -15.38
C ASN A 341 -31.69 12.46 -15.72
N TYR A 342 -32.54 11.85 -14.89
CA TYR A 342 -34.01 11.89 -15.07
C TYR A 342 -34.64 13.17 -14.51
N GLY A 343 -33.96 13.88 -13.62
CA GLY A 343 -34.40 15.11 -12.97
C GLY A 343 -33.92 16.39 -13.61
N GLU A 344 -33.28 16.32 -14.81
CA GLU A 344 -32.73 17.46 -15.56
C GLU A 344 -31.67 18.25 -14.79
N TYR A 345 -30.81 17.57 -14.00
CA TYR A 345 -29.80 18.25 -13.18
C TYR A 345 -28.59 18.72 -14.00
N LEU A 346 -28.37 18.16 -15.17
CA LEU A 346 -27.19 18.46 -16.00
C LEU A 346 -27.06 19.98 -16.28
N ASN A 347 -25.92 20.54 -15.97
CA ASN A 347 -25.59 21.98 -16.08
C ASN A 347 -26.49 22.90 -15.23
N SER A 348 -27.18 22.38 -14.20
CA SER A 348 -27.93 23.21 -13.25
C SER A 348 -27.03 23.78 -12.14
N SER A 349 -27.52 24.87 -11.50
CA SER A 349 -26.85 25.42 -10.31
C SER A 349 -26.82 24.43 -9.12
N LEU A 350 -27.74 23.47 -9.06
CA LEU A 350 -27.76 22.41 -8.05
C LEU A 350 -26.62 21.41 -8.30
N GLU A 351 -26.39 21.04 -9.56
CA GLU A 351 -25.30 20.12 -9.90
C GLU A 351 -23.93 20.64 -9.49
N GLU A 352 -23.71 21.97 -9.47
CA GLU A 352 -22.46 22.54 -8.99
C GLU A 352 -22.09 22.11 -7.59
N ILE A 353 -23.08 21.86 -6.71
CA ILE A 353 -22.90 21.42 -5.30
C ILE A 353 -22.76 19.91 -5.16
N LEU A 354 -23.14 19.13 -6.16
CA LEU A 354 -23.11 17.66 -6.08
C LEU A 354 -21.71 17.11 -6.38
N PRO A 355 -21.35 15.94 -5.82
CA PRO A 355 -20.10 15.27 -6.11
C PRO A 355 -20.07 14.56 -7.48
N VAL A 356 -21.15 14.64 -8.23
CA VAL A 356 -21.36 13.97 -9.50
C VAL A 356 -21.92 14.91 -10.56
N ILE A 357 -21.73 14.56 -11.83
CA ILE A 357 -22.33 15.17 -13.02
C ILE A 357 -23.45 14.24 -13.47
N SER A 358 -24.63 14.78 -13.74
CA SER A 358 -25.84 14.05 -14.09
C SER A 358 -25.89 13.69 -15.57
N LYS A 359 -24.88 13.00 -16.05
CA LYS A 359 -24.83 12.39 -17.37
C LYS A 359 -24.32 10.96 -17.24
N PRO A 360 -24.70 10.05 -18.15
CA PRO A 360 -24.07 8.76 -18.19
C PRO A 360 -22.56 8.98 -18.09
N SER A 361 -21.91 8.28 -17.20
CA SER A 361 -20.48 8.17 -17.33
C SER A 361 -20.28 7.51 -18.70
N GLU A 362 -19.59 8.17 -19.59
CA GLU A 362 -18.99 7.51 -20.74
C GLU A 362 -17.87 6.60 -20.23
N PHE A 363 -18.21 5.79 -19.23
CA PHE A 363 -17.42 4.69 -18.80
C PHE A 363 -17.63 3.58 -19.82
N LYS A 364 -17.29 3.88 -21.09
CA LYS A 364 -16.91 2.86 -22.03
C LYS A 364 -15.64 2.26 -21.49
N GLY A 365 -15.81 1.16 -20.77
CA GLY A 365 -14.78 0.37 -20.12
C GLY A 365 -13.53 1.20 -19.85
N GLY A 366 -13.27 1.57 -18.61
CA GLY A 366 -12.12 2.40 -18.27
C GLY A 366 -10.84 1.87 -18.91
N ARG A 367 -9.74 2.50 -18.66
CA ARG A 367 -8.45 2.09 -19.21
C ARG A 367 -8.23 0.56 -19.11
N ASN A 368 -8.02 -0.08 -20.23
CA ASN A 368 -7.68 -1.51 -20.32
C ASN A 368 -6.17 -1.62 -20.54
N LEU A 369 -5.45 -2.06 -19.51
CA LEU A 369 -4.01 -2.14 -19.53
C LEU A 369 -3.55 -3.60 -19.56
N VAL A 370 -2.66 -3.94 -20.48
CA VAL A 370 -1.94 -5.21 -20.46
C VAL A 370 -0.49 -4.96 -20.06
N LEU A 371 -0.09 -5.50 -18.92
CA LEU A 371 1.28 -5.45 -18.42
C LEU A 371 2.04 -6.71 -18.84
N ILE A 372 3.11 -6.56 -19.62
CA ILE A 372 3.87 -7.63 -20.25
C ILE A 372 5.26 -7.69 -19.60
N LEU A 373 5.53 -8.74 -18.83
CA LEU A 373 6.73 -8.88 -18.00
C LEU A 373 7.69 -9.93 -18.56
N ASP A 374 8.94 -9.55 -18.70
CA ASP A 374 10.02 -10.42 -19.15
C ASP A 374 10.48 -11.35 -18.02
N VAL A 375 10.35 -12.65 -18.24
CA VAL A 375 10.85 -13.72 -17.38
C VAL A 375 11.83 -14.64 -18.13
N SER A 376 12.48 -14.13 -19.17
CA SER A 376 13.48 -14.88 -19.93
C SER A 376 14.76 -15.13 -19.11
N PRO A 377 15.59 -16.12 -19.47
CA PRO A 377 16.81 -16.44 -18.74
C PRO A 377 17.84 -15.30 -18.73
N SER A 378 17.77 -14.37 -19.69
CA SER A 378 18.64 -13.19 -19.74
C SER A 378 18.45 -12.32 -18.49
N THR A 379 17.26 -12.25 -17.94
CA THR A 379 16.92 -11.45 -16.74
C THR A 379 17.68 -11.95 -15.50
N ILE A 380 17.93 -13.26 -15.37
CA ILE A 380 18.80 -13.84 -14.32
C ILE A 380 20.26 -13.47 -14.58
N ALA A 381 20.71 -13.69 -15.82
CA ALA A 381 22.12 -13.47 -16.20
C ALA A 381 22.54 -12.00 -15.97
N HIS A 382 21.60 -11.07 -16.19
CA HIS A 382 21.80 -9.63 -16.00
C HIS A 382 21.38 -9.12 -14.63
N LYS A 383 20.81 -9.98 -13.76
CA LYS A 383 20.27 -9.64 -12.42
C LYS A 383 19.13 -8.60 -12.48
N THR A 384 18.42 -8.50 -13.58
CA THR A 384 17.33 -7.52 -13.80
C THR A 384 15.96 -8.05 -13.40
N GLN A 385 15.83 -9.35 -13.14
CA GLN A 385 14.56 -9.98 -12.79
C GLN A 385 13.82 -9.28 -11.64
N GLY A 386 14.53 -9.03 -10.54
CA GLY A 386 13.93 -8.37 -9.37
C GLY A 386 13.42 -6.96 -9.69
N ASP A 387 14.16 -6.22 -10.53
CA ASP A 387 13.74 -4.87 -10.96
C ASP A 387 12.57 -4.92 -11.93
N ILE A 388 12.51 -5.91 -12.84
CA ILE A 388 11.36 -6.11 -13.74
C ILE A 388 10.09 -6.36 -12.91
N LEU A 389 10.12 -7.31 -11.98
CA LEU A 389 8.97 -7.64 -11.15
C LEU A 389 8.57 -6.47 -10.23
N SER A 390 9.54 -5.79 -9.63
CA SER A 390 9.27 -4.66 -8.74
C SER A 390 8.72 -3.43 -9.49
N ASN A 391 9.14 -3.20 -10.74
CA ASN A 391 8.52 -2.17 -11.59
C ASN A 391 7.12 -2.60 -12.02
N GLY A 392 6.89 -3.89 -12.31
CA GLY A 392 5.56 -4.43 -12.55
C GLY A 392 4.61 -4.16 -11.40
N VAL A 393 5.02 -4.47 -10.15
CA VAL A 393 4.23 -4.17 -8.94
C VAL A 393 3.99 -2.67 -8.79
N LYS A 394 5.01 -1.84 -9.02
CA LYS A 394 4.89 -0.37 -8.90
C LYS A 394 3.93 0.23 -9.93
N ILE A 395 3.91 -0.32 -11.15
CA ILE A 395 2.92 0.09 -12.16
C ILE A 395 1.51 -0.23 -11.68
N LEU A 396 1.28 -1.44 -11.13
CA LEU A 396 -0.01 -1.83 -10.57
C LEU A 396 -0.47 -0.93 -9.40
N GLU A 397 0.46 -0.32 -8.67
CA GLU A 397 0.19 0.62 -7.56
C GLU A 397 0.01 2.07 -8.00
N ASN A 398 0.01 2.36 -9.31
CA ASN A 398 -0.18 3.71 -9.80
C ASN A 398 -1.61 4.19 -9.54
N ASP A 399 -1.75 5.35 -8.91
CA ASP A 399 -3.05 5.93 -8.54
C ASP A 399 -3.98 6.14 -9.76
N ASN A 400 -3.41 6.41 -10.93
CA ASN A 400 -4.16 6.58 -12.17
C ASN A 400 -4.71 5.27 -12.75
N LEU A 401 -4.33 4.12 -12.20
CA LEU A 401 -4.84 2.80 -12.59
C LEU A 401 -5.91 2.26 -11.64
N LYS A 402 -6.31 3.00 -10.59
CA LYS A 402 -7.35 2.55 -9.65
C LYS A 402 -8.66 2.19 -10.33
N ASP A 403 -8.94 2.80 -11.48
CA ASP A 403 -10.15 2.56 -12.28
C ASP A 403 -9.90 1.76 -13.56
N ALA A 404 -8.73 1.14 -13.67
CA ALA A 404 -8.34 0.37 -14.82
C ALA A 404 -8.65 -1.13 -14.68
N ASN A 405 -8.98 -1.77 -15.79
CA ASN A 405 -8.90 -3.21 -15.93
C ASN A 405 -7.47 -3.59 -16.31
N VAL A 406 -6.84 -4.45 -15.55
CA VAL A 406 -5.45 -4.82 -15.80
C VAL A 406 -5.31 -6.31 -15.98
N ALA A 407 -4.63 -6.71 -17.05
CA ALA A 407 -4.17 -8.05 -17.28
C ALA A 407 -2.64 -8.10 -17.20
N VAL A 408 -2.08 -9.21 -16.76
CA VAL A 408 -0.64 -9.42 -16.66
C VAL A 408 -0.25 -10.65 -17.48
N ILE A 409 0.71 -10.44 -18.37
CA ILE A 409 1.33 -11.48 -19.22
C ILE A 409 2.79 -11.63 -18.80
N ALA A 410 3.29 -12.83 -18.75
CA ALA A 410 4.71 -13.13 -18.64
C ALA A 410 5.20 -13.76 -19.95
N PHE A 411 6.40 -13.37 -20.40
CA PHE A 411 7.02 -13.95 -21.57
C PHE A 411 8.48 -14.35 -21.32
N GLY A 412 8.85 -15.46 -21.91
CA GLY A 412 10.22 -16.00 -21.98
C GLY A 412 10.35 -16.70 -23.33
N ASN A 413 10.58 -18.00 -23.35
CA ASN A 413 10.51 -18.82 -24.57
C ASN A 413 9.07 -19.00 -25.11
N ALA A 414 8.07 -18.80 -24.25
CA ALA A 414 6.66 -18.71 -24.58
C ALA A 414 6.01 -17.63 -23.69
N ALA A 415 4.90 -17.08 -24.14
CA ALA A 415 4.12 -16.15 -23.34
C ALA A 415 2.85 -16.81 -22.80
N TYR A 416 2.41 -16.36 -21.61
CA TYR A 416 1.19 -16.84 -20.99
C TYR A 416 0.51 -15.76 -20.14
N ASP A 417 -0.81 -15.86 -20.03
CA ASP A 417 -1.61 -15.00 -19.17
C ASP A 417 -1.42 -15.39 -17.69
N VAL A 418 -0.89 -14.48 -16.90
CA VAL A 418 -0.67 -14.63 -15.44
C VAL A 418 -1.93 -14.31 -14.68
N SER A 419 -2.65 -13.27 -15.12
CA SER A 419 -3.85 -12.76 -14.44
C SER A 419 -5.04 -13.69 -14.54
N GLY A 420 -5.20 -14.38 -15.69
CA GLY A 420 -6.40 -15.15 -16.04
C GLY A 420 -7.50 -14.26 -16.61
N GLY A 421 -7.12 -13.24 -17.38
CA GLY A 421 -7.98 -12.21 -17.96
C GLY A 421 -7.81 -10.85 -17.25
N PHE A 422 -8.62 -9.88 -17.66
CA PHE A 422 -8.65 -8.58 -17.03
C PHE A 422 -9.22 -8.62 -15.61
N LEU A 423 -8.55 -7.95 -14.68
CA LEU A 423 -8.99 -7.74 -13.31
C LEU A 423 -9.12 -6.23 -13.03
N TYR A 424 -10.28 -5.82 -12.54
CA TYR A 424 -10.52 -4.43 -12.18
C TYR A 424 -9.74 -4.04 -10.93
N LEU A 425 -8.81 -3.06 -11.03
CA LEU A 425 -7.93 -2.65 -9.92
C LEU A 425 -8.63 -1.85 -8.83
N GLY A 426 -9.83 -1.33 -9.11
CA GLY A 426 -10.65 -0.68 -8.09
C GLY A 426 -11.01 -1.58 -6.90
N LEU A 427 -10.81 -2.88 -7.03
CA LEU A 427 -10.97 -3.84 -5.93
C LEU A 427 -9.61 -4.12 -5.29
N PRO A 428 -9.38 -3.74 -4.01
CA PRO A 428 -8.11 -3.97 -3.32
C PRO A 428 -7.64 -5.43 -3.35
N GLN A 429 -8.59 -6.38 -3.29
CA GLN A 429 -8.31 -7.81 -3.41
C GLN A 429 -7.71 -8.20 -4.77
N ASN A 430 -8.16 -7.58 -5.88
CA ASN A 430 -7.61 -7.84 -7.20
C ASN A 430 -6.20 -7.32 -7.34
N LEU A 431 -5.93 -6.12 -6.81
CA LEU A 431 -4.58 -5.57 -6.72
C LEU A 431 -3.66 -6.49 -5.92
N ALA A 432 -4.12 -6.98 -4.76
CA ALA A 432 -3.34 -7.92 -3.94
C ALA A 432 -3.06 -9.24 -4.68
N ILE A 433 -4.06 -9.80 -5.38
CA ILE A 433 -3.90 -11.01 -6.19
C ILE A 433 -2.88 -10.79 -7.31
N LEU A 434 -2.96 -9.68 -8.05
CA LEU A 434 -2.01 -9.39 -9.13
C LEU A 434 -0.60 -9.19 -8.59
N LYS A 435 -0.42 -8.45 -7.50
CA LYS A 435 0.87 -8.25 -6.85
C LYS A 435 1.47 -9.58 -6.39
N GLU A 436 0.68 -10.45 -5.79
CA GLU A 436 1.12 -11.79 -5.38
C GLU A 436 1.55 -12.64 -6.59
N LYS A 437 0.74 -12.67 -7.65
CA LYS A 437 1.05 -13.41 -8.87
C LYS A 437 2.32 -12.90 -9.54
N VAL A 438 2.47 -11.59 -9.69
CA VAL A 438 3.69 -10.96 -10.24
C VAL A 438 4.91 -11.28 -9.40
N SER A 439 4.82 -11.16 -8.07
CA SER A 439 5.96 -11.42 -7.18
C SER A 439 6.41 -12.89 -7.17
N LYS A 440 5.53 -13.81 -7.54
CA LYS A 440 5.82 -15.26 -7.62
C LYS A 440 6.35 -15.71 -8.99
N LEU A 441 6.44 -14.81 -9.97
CA LEU A 441 6.97 -15.17 -11.29
C LEU A 441 8.43 -15.61 -11.19
N THR A 442 8.71 -16.74 -11.81
CA THR A 442 10.06 -17.30 -11.88
C THR A 442 10.54 -17.34 -13.33
N PRO A 443 11.84 -17.11 -13.57
CA PRO A 443 12.39 -17.16 -14.92
C PRO A 443 12.26 -18.55 -15.57
N THR A 444 12.08 -18.55 -16.88
CA THR A 444 12.07 -19.76 -17.69
C THR A 444 13.51 -20.31 -17.86
N ASN A 445 13.64 -21.62 -18.05
CA ASN A 445 14.95 -22.28 -18.21
C ASN A 445 15.40 -22.41 -19.68
N GLU A 446 14.56 -22.02 -20.63
CA GLU A 446 14.82 -22.13 -22.06
C GLU A 446 15.37 -20.82 -22.62
N THR A 447 16.22 -20.90 -23.65
CA THR A 447 17.10 -19.80 -24.09
C THR A 447 16.46 -18.76 -25.01
N GLU A 448 15.27 -18.99 -25.51
CA GLU A 448 14.58 -18.09 -26.46
C GLU A 448 13.75 -17.02 -25.74
N THR A 449 13.67 -15.83 -26.34
CA THR A 449 12.88 -14.71 -25.85
C THR A 449 11.84 -14.32 -26.90
N SER A 450 10.56 -14.62 -26.63
CA SER A 450 9.45 -14.45 -27.57
C SER A 450 8.53 -13.30 -27.16
N LEU A 451 9.00 -12.05 -27.34
CA LEU A 451 8.18 -10.85 -27.09
C LEU A 451 6.96 -10.81 -28.04
N ASP A 452 7.11 -11.28 -29.28
CA ASP A 452 6.04 -11.41 -30.27
C ASP A 452 4.83 -12.15 -29.74
N GLN A 453 5.03 -13.26 -29.00
CA GLN A 453 3.94 -13.99 -28.37
C GLN A 453 3.27 -13.18 -27.25
N GLY A 454 4.05 -12.45 -26.44
CA GLY A 454 3.52 -11.57 -25.41
C GLY A 454 2.64 -10.46 -25.99
N LEU A 455 3.12 -9.80 -27.02
CA LEU A 455 2.35 -8.80 -27.76
C LEU A 455 1.13 -9.40 -28.47
N GLY A 456 1.24 -10.63 -28.96
CA GLY A 456 0.15 -11.35 -29.60
C GLY A 456 -1.00 -11.66 -28.65
N ILE A 457 -0.69 -12.11 -27.41
CA ILE A 457 -1.71 -12.31 -26.36
C ILE A 457 -2.32 -10.97 -25.96
N ALA A 458 -1.49 -9.94 -25.76
CA ALA A 458 -1.98 -8.59 -25.45
C ALA A 458 -2.95 -8.07 -26.52
N LYS A 459 -2.62 -8.24 -27.79
CA LYS A 459 -3.50 -7.91 -28.90
C LYS A 459 -4.85 -8.63 -28.82
N GLN A 460 -4.83 -9.94 -28.58
CA GLN A 460 -6.07 -10.73 -28.46
C GLN A 460 -6.91 -10.30 -27.25
N MET A 461 -6.28 -9.89 -26.15
CA MET A 461 -6.98 -9.42 -24.95
C MET A 461 -7.59 -8.02 -25.14
N LEU A 462 -6.92 -7.15 -25.90
CA LEU A 462 -7.37 -5.78 -26.14
C LEU A 462 -8.32 -5.65 -27.35
N GLU A 463 -8.39 -6.67 -28.22
CA GLU A 463 -9.24 -6.66 -29.38
C GLU A 463 -10.72 -6.75 -29.00
N GLY A 464 -11.46 -5.69 -29.29
CA GLY A 464 -12.89 -5.58 -28.95
C GLY A 464 -13.18 -4.98 -27.56
N GLU A 465 -12.14 -4.60 -26.81
CA GLU A 465 -12.32 -3.82 -25.59
C GLU A 465 -12.55 -2.35 -25.93
N ASP A 466 -13.48 -1.73 -25.24
CA ASP A 466 -13.79 -0.29 -25.37
C ASP A 466 -12.96 0.54 -24.37
N GLY A 467 -12.70 1.80 -24.70
CA GLY A 467 -11.98 2.75 -23.84
C GLY A 467 -10.52 2.95 -24.21
N GLU A 468 -9.71 3.45 -23.28
CA GLU A 468 -8.27 3.61 -23.51
C GLU A 468 -7.56 2.26 -23.40
N LEU A 469 -6.81 1.95 -24.43
CA LEU A 469 -6.09 0.70 -24.58
C LEU A 469 -4.59 0.95 -24.39
N ASP A 470 -4.00 0.31 -23.38
CA ASP A 470 -2.57 0.45 -23.09
C ASP A 470 -1.88 -0.92 -23.02
N ALA A 471 -0.65 -0.98 -23.48
CA ALA A 471 0.22 -2.10 -23.30
C ALA A 471 1.59 -1.63 -22.80
N ILE A 472 2.09 -2.22 -21.71
CA ILE A 472 3.37 -1.86 -21.11
C ILE A 472 4.28 -3.09 -21.12
N VAL A 473 5.39 -3.00 -21.81
CA VAL A 473 6.45 -4.02 -21.80
C VAL A 473 7.51 -3.62 -20.78
N VAL A 474 7.86 -4.51 -19.86
CA VAL A 474 8.99 -4.33 -18.93
C VAL A 474 9.99 -5.46 -19.18
N SER A 475 11.17 -5.14 -19.71
CA SER A 475 12.15 -6.12 -20.16
C SER A 475 13.60 -5.62 -19.98
N ASP A 476 14.57 -6.53 -20.02
CA ASP A 476 16.00 -6.21 -20.13
C ASP A 476 16.44 -5.96 -21.59
N GLY A 477 15.52 -5.91 -22.52
CA GLY A 477 15.72 -5.58 -23.94
C GLY A 477 16.27 -6.73 -24.83
N GLY A 478 16.31 -7.95 -24.33
CA GLY A 478 16.76 -9.13 -25.07
C GLY A 478 15.72 -9.68 -26.04
N ILE A 479 15.42 -8.95 -27.12
CA ILE A 479 14.32 -9.26 -28.05
C ILE A 479 14.80 -9.55 -29.51
N GLU A 480 16.11 -9.81 -29.68
CA GLU A 480 16.71 -9.97 -31.01
C GLU A 480 16.08 -11.08 -31.84
N GLU A 481 15.70 -12.18 -31.18
CA GLU A 481 15.22 -13.40 -31.84
C GLU A 481 13.78 -13.26 -32.39
N SER A 482 12.94 -12.47 -31.72
CA SER A 482 11.54 -12.22 -32.08
C SER A 482 11.31 -10.83 -32.69
N TYR A 483 12.37 -10.08 -33.03
CA TYR A 483 12.31 -8.67 -33.38
C TYR A 483 11.32 -8.36 -34.52
N ASP A 484 11.47 -9.01 -35.66
CA ASP A 484 10.67 -8.71 -36.87
C ASP A 484 9.17 -8.97 -36.64
N GLN A 485 8.83 -10.07 -35.96
CA GLN A 485 7.45 -10.39 -35.58
C GLN A 485 6.91 -9.43 -34.52
N SER A 486 7.76 -9.06 -33.56
CA SER A 486 7.38 -8.08 -32.50
C SER A 486 7.07 -6.71 -33.09
N VAL A 487 7.83 -6.24 -34.07
CA VAL A 487 7.56 -4.98 -34.79
C VAL A 487 6.21 -5.04 -35.51
N GLN A 488 5.93 -6.16 -36.21
CA GLN A 488 4.66 -6.30 -36.92
C GLN A 488 3.47 -6.24 -35.95
N ILE A 489 3.50 -7.02 -34.84
CA ILE A 489 2.38 -7.04 -33.87
C ILE A 489 2.28 -5.73 -33.12
N ALA A 490 3.39 -5.10 -32.78
CA ALA A 490 3.40 -3.76 -32.16
C ALA A 490 2.78 -2.69 -33.08
N GLN A 491 3.01 -2.78 -34.38
CA GLN A 491 2.35 -1.90 -35.36
C GLN A 491 0.85 -2.17 -35.44
N GLU A 492 0.43 -3.45 -35.42
CA GLU A 492 -0.98 -3.84 -35.39
C GLU A 492 -1.69 -3.34 -34.12
N LEU A 493 -1.03 -3.41 -32.94
CA LEU A 493 -1.54 -2.83 -31.68
C LEU A 493 -1.71 -1.32 -31.79
N LYS A 494 -0.71 -0.61 -32.34
CA LYS A 494 -0.79 0.82 -32.58
C LYS A 494 -1.95 1.19 -33.53
N ASP A 495 -2.13 0.41 -34.61
CA ASP A 495 -3.20 0.64 -35.59
C ASP A 495 -4.60 0.38 -34.98
N MET A 496 -4.69 -0.42 -33.90
CA MET A 496 -5.88 -0.58 -33.07
C MET A 496 -6.10 0.58 -32.07
N GLY A 497 -5.19 1.54 -31.98
CA GLY A 497 -5.26 2.65 -31.02
C GLY A 497 -4.65 2.33 -29.66
N VAL A 498 -3.88 1.26 -29.53
CA VAL A 498 -3.21 0.90 -28.26
C VAL A 498 -1.98 1.77 -28.04
N ASN A 499 -1.88 2.40 -26.88
CA ASN A 499 -0.69 3.09 -26.41
C ASN A 499 0.33 2.07 -25.92
N LEU A 500 1.32 1.78 -26.72
CA LEU A 500 2.39 0.85 -26.34
C LEU A 500 3.54 1.60 -25.66
N TYR A 501 3.92 1.16 -24.46
CA TYR A 501 5.08 1.65 -23.70
C TYR A 501 6.12 0.55 -23.57
N PHE A 502 7.39 0.93 -23.60
CA PHE A 502 8.50 0.00 -23.38
C PHE A 502 9.42 0.53 -22.28
N ILE A 503 9.48 -0.17 -21.14
CA ILE A 503 10.38 0.10 -20.03
C ILE A 503 11.54 -0.88 -20.15
N HIS A 504 12.71 -0.33 -20.47
CA HIS A 504 13.94 -1.08 -20.62
C HIS A 504 14.80 -0.94 -19.36
N ILE A 505 15.01 -2.04 -18.63
CA ILE A 505 15.82 -2.08 -17.42
C ILE A 505 17.25 -2.48 -17.78
N ARG A 506 18.19 -1.56 -17.51
CA ARG A 506 19.59 -1.76 -17.81
C ARG A 506 20.36 -2.42 -16.66
N SER A 507 21.16 -3.40 -16.98
CA SER A 507 22.16 -3.96 -16.06
C SER A 507 23.23 -2.91 -15.67
N SER A 508 23.66 -2.91 -14.42
CA SER A 508 24.65 -1.97 -13.86
C SER A 508 26.06 -2.07 -14.48
N ALA A 509 26.31 -3.06 -15.34
CA ALA A 509 27.55 -3.24 -16.09
C ALA A 509 27.25 -3.25 -17.59
N PRO A 510 27.31 -2.10 -18.30
CA PRO A 510 27.00 -2.05 -19.72
C PRO A 510 28.03 -2.88 -20.51
N SER A 511 27.63 -4.09 -20.88
CA SER A 511 28.37 -4.92 -21.83
C SER A 511 28.06 -4.48 -23.27
N GLN A 512 28.88 -4.93 -24.23
CA GLN A 512 28.58 -4.68 -25.65
C GLN A 512 27.28 -5.35 -26.12
N SER A 513 26.88 -6.42 -25.44
CA SER A 513 25.56 -7.06 -25.62
C SER A 513 24.41 -6.18 -25.14
N ASP A 514 24.58 -5.38 -24.10
CA ASP A 514 23.55 -4.45 -23.65
C ASP A 514 23.35 -3.29 -24.63
N LYS A 515 24.39 -2.88 -25.35
CA LYS A 515 24.24 -1.88 -26.44
C LYS A 515 23.43 -2.42 -27.61
N SER A 516 23.55 -3.71 -27.94
CA SER A 516 22.73 -4.33 -28.98
C SER A 516 21.30 -4.52 -28.53
N ARG A 517 21.07 -4.84 -27.27
CA ARG A 517 19.73 -4.98 -26.67
C ARG A 517 19.00 -3.65 -26.57
N ASN A 518 19.67 -2.61 -26.11
CA ASN A 518 19.16 -1.25 -26.15
C ASN A 518 18.75 -0.86 -27.58
N TYR A 519 19.59 -1.25 -28.55
CA TYR A 519 19.34 -0.97 -29.93
C TYR A 519 18.01 -1.57 -30.43
N TYR A 520 17.72 -2.84 -30.12
CA TYR A 520 16.51 -3.49 -30.64
C TYR A 520 15.25 -2.99 -29.96
N ALA A 521 15.22 -2.79 -28.65
CA ALA A 521 14.06 -2.24 -27.94
C ALA A 521 13.78 -0.79 -28.38
N GLU A 522 14.81 0.07 -28.42
CA GLU A 522 14.70 1.44 -28.91
C GLU A 522 14.31 1.49 -30.39
N LYS A 523 14.92 0.62 -31.19
CA LYS A 523 14.63 0.54 -32.62
C LYS A 523 13.18 0.13 -32.89
N LEU A 524 12.62 -0.83 -32.13
CA LEU A 524 11.23 -1.23 -32.22
C LEU A 524 10.31 -0.02 -32.03
N MET A 525 10.47 0.69 -30.91
CA MET A 525 9.63 1.84 -30.57
C MET A 525 9.76 2.98 -31.59
N LYS A 526 10.97 3.18 -32.13
CA LYS A 526 11.21 4.16 -33.20
C LYS A 526 10.59 3.74 -34.53
N GLU A 527 10.66 2.46 -34.88
CA GLU A 527 10.14 1.93 -36.15
C GLU A 527 8.62 2.05 -36.22
N ILE A 528 7.94 1.88 -35.09
CA ILE A 528 6.49 2.10 -35.00
C ILE A 528 6.11 3.56 -34.69
N GLY A 529 7.09 4.48 -34.53
CA GLY A 529 6.85 5.91 -34.31
C GLY A 529 6.30 6.23 -32.91
N LEU A 530 6.72 5.49 -31.87
CA LEU A 530 6.38 5.68 -30.47
C LEU A 530 7.62 5.90 -29.59
N GLU A 531 8.62 6.66 -30.09
CA GLU A 531 9.86 6.92 -29.35
C GLU A 531 9.64 7.58 -28.00
N GLY A 532 8.60 8.41 -27.87
CA GLY A 532 8.23 9.09 -26.62
C GLY A 532 7.78 8.13 -25.52
N ASN A 533 7.34 6.93 -25.89
CA ASN A 533 6.86 5.89 -24.96
C ASN A 533 7.95 4.87 -24.60
N TYR A 534 9.19 5.09 -25.06
CA TYR A 534 10.34 4.31 -24.66
C TYR A 534 11.03 4.93 -23.46
N GLN A 535 11.10 4.20 -22.37
CA GLN A 535 11.78 4.62 -21.15
C GLN A 535 12.90 3.66 -20.83
N HIS A 536 14.07 4.21 -20.58
CA HIS A 536 15.27 3.48 -20.20
C HIS A 536 15.64 3.85 -18.77
N ILE A 537 15.74 2.85 -17.90
CA ILE A 537 16.02 3.02 -16.48
C ILE A 537 17.16 2.11 -16.04
N ASP A 538 17.94 2.54 -15.08
CA ASP A 538 19.01 1.73 -14.47
C ASP A 538 18.42 0.81 -13.37
N MET A 539 19.18 -0.25 -13.02
CA MET A 539 18.81 -1.16 -11.95
C MET A 539 18.60 -0.40 -10.62
N GLY A 540 17.53 -0.71 -9.92
CA GLY A 540 17.14 -0.03 -8.69
C GLY A 540 16.28 1.22 -8.91
N GLU A 541 16.18 1.72 -10.15
CA GLU A 541 15.30 2.84 -10.48
C GLU A 541 13.85 2.38 -10.72
N ARG A 542 12.91 3.29 -10.58
CA ARG A 542 11.49 3.07 -10.82
C ARG A 542 11.02 3.84 -12.05
N ALA A 543 10.29 3.14 -12.91
CA ALA A 543 9.65 3.76 -14.05
C ALA A 543 8.60 4.77 -13.60
N ASN A 544 8.60 5.93 -14.25
CA ASN A 544 7.58 6.95 -14.07
C ASN A 544 6.75 7.03 -15.35
N ILE A 545 5.63 6.32 -15.36
CA ILE A 545 4.68 6.38 -16.46
C ILE A 545 3.61 7.41 -16.09
N VAL A 546 3.51 8.44 -16.92
CA VAL A 546 2.42 9.41 -16.84
C VAL A 546 1.35 8.93 -17.82
N PHE A 547 0.26 8.44 -17.29
CA PHE A 547 -0.92 8.15 -18.09
C PHE A 547 -1.62 9.47 -18.39
N GLU A 548 -1.82 9.76 -19.67
CA GLU A 548 -2.62 10.92 -20.07
C GLU A 548 -4.05 10.74 -19.56
N GLU A 549 -4.65 11.81 -19.03
CA GLU A 549 -6.07 11.78 -18.67
C GLU A 549 -6.86 11.67 -19.98
N ALA A 550 -7.94 10.85 -19.96
CA ALA A 550 -8.79 10.66 -21.12
C ALA A 550 -9.33 12.00 -21.65
N ASP A 551 -9.23 12.20 -22.93
CA ASP A 551 -9.65 13.46 -23.57
C ASP A 551 -11.19 13.59 -23.49
N GLU A 552 -11.71 14.58 -22.75
CA GLU A 552 -13.13 14.80 -22.50
C GLU A 552 -13.93 15.27 -23.73
N SER A 553 -13.34 15.23 -24.94
CA SER A 553 -13.89 15.81 -26.15
C SER A 553 -14.43 14.83 -27.21
N ALA A 554 -14.98 13.69 -26.84
CA ALA A 554 -15.64 12.79 -27.77
C ALA A 554 -17.14 13.13 -27.96
N GLU A 555 -17.58 13.14 -29.19
CA GLU A 555 -18.94 13.50 -29.62
C GLU A 555 -20.05 12.63 -29.00
N GLU A 556 -21.21 13.25 -28.69
CA GLU A 556 -22.38 12.61 -28.06
C GLU A 556 -22.87 11.41 -28.90
N PRO A 557 -22.96 10.19 -28.33
CA PRO A 557 -23.65 9.08 -28.98
C PRO A 557 -25.16 9.22 -28.86
N GLU A 558 -25.89 8.86 -29.92
CA GLU A 558 -27.33 8.77 -29.94
C GLU A 558 -27.88 7.80 -28.90
N GLU A 559 -28.92 8.23 -28.16
CA GLU A 559 -29.58 7.46 -27.10
C GLU A 559 -30.17 6.16 -27.66
N GLU A 560 -29.61 5.02 -27.32
CA GLU A 560 -30.31 3.74 -27.28
C GLU A 560 -30.87 3.48 -25.88
N GLU A 561 -32.19 3.66 -25.72
CA GLU A 561 -32.93 3.23 -24.55
C GLU A 561 -32.86 1.70 -24.42
N THR A 562 -32.03 1.19 -23.53
CA THR A 562 -32.15 -0.20 -23.08
C THR A 562 -32.57 -0.19 -21.61
N GLU A 563 -33.86 -0.47 -21.37
CA GLU A 563 -34.35 -0.92 -20.07
C GLU A 563 -33.74 -2.29 -19.77
N ASP A 564 -32.54 -2.31 -19.24
CA ASP A 564 -31.99 -3.52 -18.65
C ASP A 564 -32.29 -3.52 -17.15
N LEU A 565 -33.37 -4.17 -16.77
CA LEU A 565 -33.76 -4.46 -15.39
C LEU A 565 -32.83 -5.52 -14.80
N GLY A 566 -31.53 -5.26 -14.86
CA GLY A 566 -30.49 -6.10 -14.26
C GLY A 566 -30.49 -6.00 -12.72
N THR A 567 -30.04 -7.03 -12.07
CA THR A 567 -29.72 -6.97 -10.64
C THR A 567 -28.23 -6.70 -10.49
N TYR A 568 -27.89 -5.57 -9.89
CA TYR A 568 -26.49 -5.13 -9.71
C TYR A 568 -26.08 -5.38 -8.26
N SER A 569 -25.10 -6.26 -8.08
CA SER A 569 -24.45 -6.43 -6.77
C SER A 569 -23.61 -5.21 -6.42
N LEU A 570 -23.52 -4.90 -5.13
CA LEU A 570 -22.81 -3.73 -4.64
C LEU A 570 -21.43 -4.09 -4.10
N LEU A 571 -20.51 -3.14 -4.21
CA LEU A 571 -19.15 -3.25 -3.71
C LEU A 571 -18.81 -2.02 -2.87
N GLU A 572 -18.15 -2.25 -1.75
CA GLU A 572 -17.57 -1.21 -0.90
C GLU A 572 -16.24 -0.80 -1.54
N TYR A 573 -16.25 0.33 -2.25
CA TYR A 573 -15.06 0.84 -2.96
C TYR A 573 -14.02 1.43 -2.00
N SER A 574 -14.46 2.07 -0.91
CA SER A 574 -13.63 2.63 0.14
C SER A 574 -14.07 2.05 1.50
N PRO A 575 -13.62 0.84 1.88
CA PRO A 575 -14.11 0.14 3.08
C PRO A 575 -13.68 0.80 4.40
N ASP A 576 -12.60 1.59 4.41
CA ASP A 576 -12.09 2.27 5.60
C ASP A 576 -12.73 3.64 5.84
N HIS A 577 -13.58 4.12 4.94
CA HIS A 577 -14.26 5.40 5.12
C HIS A 577 -15.29 5.32 6.26
N PHE A 578 -15.49 6.42 6.99
CA PHE A 578 -16.45 6.51 8.11
C PHE A 578 -17.83 5.91 7.79
N ILE A 579 -18.33 6.11 6.59
CA ILE A 579 -19.67 5.64 6.17
C ILE A 579 -19.69 4.12 5.95
N THR A 580 -18.65 3.57 5.35
CA THR A 580 -18.59 2.16 4.93
C THR A 580 -17.98 1.25 5.97
N LYS A 581 -17.21 1.81 6.92
CA LYS A 581 -16.58 1.05 8.00
C LYS A 581 -17.63 0.29 8.82
N GLY A 582 -17.57 -1.03 8.80
CA GLY A 582 -18.51 -1.90 9.51
C GLY A 582 -19.86 -2.13 8.78
N VAL A 583 -19.98 -1.68 7.52
CA VAL A 583 -21.05 -2.07 6.60
C VAL A 583 -20.60 -3.30 5.81
N ASN A 584 -21.48 -4.23 5.54
CA ASN A 584 -21.19 -5.40 4.71
C ASN A 584 -22.27 -5.53 3.62
N LEU A 585 -21.91 -5.17 2.41
CA LEU A 585 -22.79 -5.17 1.24
C LEU A 585 -22.68 -6.44 0.37
N THR A 586 -21.95 -7.45 0.80
CA THR A 586 -21.67 -8.67 -0.01
C THR A 586 -22.94 -9.34 -0.56
N ASN A 587 -24.08 -9.21 0.14
CA ASN A 587 -25.36 -9.75 -0.27
C ASN A 587 -26.39 -8.66 -0.65
N ALA A 588 -25.94 -7.41 -0.77
CA ALA A 588 -26.80 -6.31 -1.16
C ALA A 588 -26.78 -6.13 -2.68
N SER A 589 -27.95 -5.91 -3.25
CA SER A 589 -28.10 -5.62 -4.68
C SER A 589 -29.16 -4.55 -4.90
N ILE A 590 -29.01 -3.83 -5.99
CA ILE A 590 -29.98 -2.85 -6.49
C ILE A 590 -30.44 -3.28 -7.88
N THR A 591 -31.62 -2.80 -8.30
CA THR A 591 -32.20 -3.10 -9.62
C THR A 591 -32.20 -1.87 -10.54
N GLY A 592 -31.76 -0.72 -10.04
CA GLY A 592 -31.66 0.51 -10.82
C GLY A 592 -30.84 1.58 -10.12
N TYR A 593 -30.33 2.50 -10.92
CA TYR A 593 -29.57 3.67 -10.47
C TYR A 593 -29.63 4.80 -11.53
N ASN A 594 -29.43 6.02 -11.07
CA ASN A 594 -29.25 7.16 -11.96
C ASN A 594 -27.83 7.15 -12.56
N GLN A 595 -27.74 7.41 -13.82
CA GLN A 595 -26.48 7.49 -14.53
C GLN A 595 -25.78 8.83 -14.22
N VAL A 596 -24.62 8.75 -13.61
CA VAL A 596 -23.83 9.92 -13.22
C VAL A 596 -22.34 9.66 -13.39
N THR A 597 -21.56 10.73 -13.54
CA THR A 597 -20.11 10.71 -13.55
C THR A 597 -19.56 11.41 -12.30
N PRO A 598 -18.71 10.78 -11.47
CA PRO A 598 -18.07 11.44 -10.35
C PRO A 598 -17.18 12.60 -10.79
N LYS A 599 -17.23 13.73 -10.06
CA LYS A 599 -16.34 14.86 -10.29
C LYS A 599 -14.94 14.60 -9.77
N ALA A 600 -13.94 15.28 -10.34
CA ALA A 600 -12.58 15.24 -9.83
C ALA A 600 -12.53 15.67 -8.34
N GLY A 601 -11.91 14.86 -7.49
CA GLY A 601 -11.85 15.07 -6.04
C GLY A 601 -13.08 14.57 -5.26
N ALA A 602 -14.07 13.95 -5.90
CA ALA A 602 -15.15 13.26 -5.23
C ALA A 602 -14.74 11.84 -4.85
N GLU A 603 -15.15 11.39 -3.66
CA GLU A 603 -14.87 10.05 -3.15
C GLU A 603 -16.03 9.10 -3.47
N ARG A 604 -15.75 8.03 -4.22
CA ARG A 604 -16.70 6.95 -4.45
C ARG A 604 -16.63 5.97 -3.30
N LEU A 605 -17.73 5.75 -2.61
CA LEU A 605 -17.77 4.87 -1.45
C LEU A 605 -18.38 3.53 -1.76
N VAL A 606 -19.48 3.52 -2.53
CA VAL A 606 -20.17 2.31 -2.97
C VAL A 606 -20.37 2.38 -4.47
N ILE A 607 -20.05 1.30 -5.15
CA ILE A 607 -20.22 1.13 -6.60
C ILE A 607 -20.96 -0.16 -6.90
N THR A 608 -21.51 -0.29 -8.10
CA THR A 608 -21.97 -1.59 -8.61
C THR A 608 -20.76 -2.44 -9.02
N VAL A 609 -20.95 -3.74 -9.19
CA VAL A 609 -19.91 -4.63 -9.77
C VAL A 609 -19.46 -4.22 -11.17
N THR A 610 -20.28 -3.42 -11.88
CA THR A 610 -19.97 -2.84 -13.19
C THR A 610 -19.27 -1.48 -13.09
N GLY A 611 -18.90 -1.03 -11.86
CA GLY A 611 -18.16 0.21 -11.63
C GLY A 611 -19.01 1.47 -11.55
N GLN A 612 -20.34 1.38 -11.66
CA GLN A 612 -21.22 2.57 -11.59
C GLN A 612 -21.32 3.09 -10.15
N PRO A 613 -21.19 4.41 -9.92
CA PRO A 613 -21.25 4.99 -8.60
C PRO A 613 -22.67 4.93 -8.00
N VAL A 614 -22.78 4.39 -6.80
CA VAL A 614 -24.03 4.30 -6.04
C VAL A 614 -24.04 5.29 -4.89
N LEU A 615 -22.92 5.46 -4.20
CA LEU A 615 -22.74 6.47 -3.17
C LEU A 615 -21.41 7.19 -3.41
N THR A 616 -21.50 8.49 -3.66
CA THR A 616 -20.35 9.38 -3.89
C THR A 616 -20.44 10.57 -2.94
N THR A 617 -19.33 10.97 -2.37
CA THR A 617 -19.26 12.06 -1.40
C THR A 617 -18.17 13.07 -1.74
N TRP A 618 -18.35 14.30 -1.28
CA TRP A 618 -17.31 15.31 -1.24
C TRP A 618 -17.58 16.42 -0.24
N ARG A 619 -16.67 17.33 -0.08
CA ARG A 619 -16.87 18.57 0.68
C ARG A 619 -17.13 19.73 -0.26
N PHE A 620 -18.15 20.54 0.05
CA PHE A 620 -18.44 21.76 -0.67
C PHE A 620 -18.47 22.93 0.32
N GLY A 621 -17.51 23.83 0.21
CA GLY A 621 -17.30 24.83 1.26
C GLY A 621 -16.94 24.18 2.60
N LEU A 622 -17.69 24.51 3.64
CA LEU A 622 -17.58 23.88 4.96
C LEU A 622 -18.50 22.66 5.11
N GLY A 623 -19.49 22.51 4.22
CA GLY A 623 -20.49 21.44 4.28
C GLY A 623 -20.03 20.15 3.59
N ARG A 624 -20.85 19.13 3.77
CA ARG A 624 -20.63 17.79 3.22
C ARG A 624 -21.81 17.39 2.36
N VAL A 625 -21.53 16.86 1.18
CA VAL A 625 -22.54 16.49 0.20
C VAL A 625 -22.38 15.03 -0.18
N ALA A 626 -23.47 14.28 -0.12
CA ALA A 626 -23.53 12.91 -0.59
C ALA A 626 -24.55 12.79 -1.74
N ALA A 627 -24.16 12.10 -2.79
CA ALA A 627 -25.00 11.70 -3.90
C ALA A 627 -25.28 10.21 -3.79
N PHE A 628 -26.55 9.87 -3.59
CA PHE A 628 -27.07 8.51 -3.55
C PHE A 628 -27.84 8.28 -4.85
N THR A 629 -27.26 7.56 -5.79
CA THR A 629 -27.79 7.47 -7.17
C THR A 629 -28.85 6.39 -7.35
N THR A 630 -29.28 5.76 -6.28
CA THR A 630 -30.42 4.84 -6.27
C THR A 630 -31.61 5.43 -5.50
N ASP A 631 -32.77 4.78 -5.51
CA ASP A 631 -34.00 5.32 -4.94
C ASP A 631 -34.07 5.22 -3.40
N ASN A 632 -35.19 5.74 -2.84
CA ASN A 632 -35.48 5.75 -1.42
C ASN A 632 -35.99 4.40 -0.86
N GLY A 633 -35.97 3.33 -1.67
CA GLY A 633 -36.40 1.98 -1.36
C GLY A 633 -37.87 1.71 -1.66
N ASP A 634 -38.65 2.70 -2.07
CA ASP A 634 -40.11 2.55 -2.40
C ASP A 634 -40.49 3.14 -3.75
N GLY A 635 -39.53 3.58 -4.55
CA GLY A 635 -39.65 4.31 -5.82
C GLY A 635 -40.95 4.14 -6.61
N ALA A 636 -41.36 5.19 -7.34
CA ALA A 636 -42.66 5.24 -8.04
C ALA A 636 -42.74 4.20 -9.16
N GLY A 637 -43.06 2.98 -8.84
CA GLY A 637 -43.32 1.89 -9.81
C GLY A 637 -42.26 0.78 -9.85
N VAL A 638 -40.96 1.07 -9.72
CA VAL A 638 -39.89 0.06 -9.68
C VAL A 638 -38.98 0.36 -8.49
N ARG A 639 -38.89 -0.56 -7.56
CA ARG A 639 -38.06 -0.44 -6.35
C ARG A 639 -36.62 -0.79 -6.68
N TRP A 640 -35.73 0.21 -6.75
CA TRP A 640 -34.35 -0.02 -7.09
C TRP A 640 -33.50 -0.53 -5.92
N ALA A 641 -33.71 0.03 -4.72
CA ALA A 641 -32.77 -0.17 -3.61
C ALA A 641 -33.41 -0.73 -2.34
N SER A 642 -34.49 -1.45 -2.40
CA SER A 642 -35.18 -1.95 -1.20
C SER A 642 -34.30 -2.76 -0.26
N ALA A 643 -33.27 -3.42 -0.78
CA ALA A 643 -32.32 -4.20 0.01
C ALA A 643 -31.41 -3.32 0.90
N LEU A 644 -31.16 -2.04 0.54
CA LEU A 644 -30.31 -1.14 1.30
C LEU A 644 -30.96 -0.57 2.55
N TYR A 645 -32.28 -0.61 2.64
CA TYR A 645 -33.03 -0.04 3.76
C TYR A 645 -33.45 -1.09 4.81
N ASN A 646 -32.98 -2.33 4.67
CA ASN A 646 -33.34 -3.43 5.54
C ASN A 646 -32.13 -3.98 6.31
N GLY A 647 -32.38 -4.32 7.60
CA GLY A 647 -31.37 -4.98 8.43
C GLY A 647 -30.05 -4.18 8.57
N SER A 648 -28.93 -4.88 8.52
CA SER A 648 -27.58 -4.27 8.65
C SER A 648 -27.22 -3.30 7.52
N ASN A 649 -27.85 -3.43 6.34
CA ASN A 649 -27.54 -2.58 5.19
C ASN A 649 -28.02 -1.13 5.42
N SER A 650 -29.05 -0.92 6.24
CA SER A 650 -29.52 0.42 6.61
C SER A 650 -28.47 1.26 7.35
N LYS A 651 -27.42 0.63 7.88
CA LYS A 651 -26.25 1.33 8.43
C LYS A 651 -25.55 2.23 7.38
N LEU A 652 -25.63 1.89 6.08
CA LEU A 652 -25.13 2.75 5.02
C LEU A 652 -25.85 4.09 4.98
N ILE A 653 -27.19 4.09 5.12
CA ILE A 653 -28.02 5.29 5.10
C ILE A 653 -27.75 6.16 6.34
N SER A 654 -27.77 5.53 7.53
CA SER A 654 -27.51 6.25 8.79
C SER A 654 -26.07 6.76 8.87
N GLY A 655 -25.08 5.98 8.39
CA GLY A 655 -23.69 6.40 8.28
C GLY A 655 -23.51 7.60 7.34
N THR A 656 -24.21 7.60 6.20
CA THR A 656 -24.19 8.74 5.26
C THR A 656 -24.82 9.99 5.88
N ALA A 657 -25.95 9.85 6.58
CA ALA A 657 -26.60 10.97 7.26
C ALA A 657 -25.72 11.52 8.39
N ASN A 658 -25.15 10.67 9.24
CA ASN A 658 -24.22 11.08 10.30
C ASN A 658 -22.97 11.77 9.74
N TRP A 659 -22.41 11.26 8.66
CA TRP A 659 -21.27 11.89 8.00
C TRP A 659 -21.64 13.26 7.45
N ALA A 660 -22.79 13.40 6.80
CA ALA A 660 -23.26 14.67 6.22
C ALA A 660 -23.58 15.71 7.31
N ILE A 661 -24.14 15.30 8.44
CA ILE A 661 -24.43 16.17 9.61
C ILE A 661 -23.12 16.74 10.20
N ALA A 662 -22.05 15.99 10.16
CA ALA A 662 -20.72 16.35 10.67
C ALA A 662 -20.70 16.63 12.19
N ASN A 663 -21.20 17.78 12.61
CA ASN A 663 -21.37 18.13 14.02
C ASN A 663 -22.87 18.14 14.37
N PRO A 664 -23.34 17.12 15.10
CA PRO A 664 -24.75 17.02 15.49
C PRO A 664 -25.17 18.02 16.55
N GLU A 665 -24.22 18.66 17.22
CA GLU A 665 -24.53 19.62 18.30
C GLU A 665 -25.13 20.93 17.75
N ALA A 666 -26.02 21.53 18.53
CA ALA A 666 -26.55 22.85 18.23
C ALA A 666 -25.43 23.90 18.25
N GLU A 667 -25.46 24.84 17.32
CA GLU A 667 -24.52 25.98 17.27
C GLU A 667 -25.00 27.10 18.20
N GLU A 668 -25.33 26.75 19.45
CA GLU A 668 -25.80 27.68 20.48
C GLU A 668 -24.96 27.52 21.75
N GLY A 669 -24.74 28.61 22.46
CA GLY A 669 -24.04 28.60 23.73
C GLY A 669 -22.57 28.26 23.62
N ALA A 670 -22.17 27.16 24.21
CA ALA A 670 -20.78 26.67 24.22
C ALA A 670 -20.74 25.15 24.00
N VAL A 671 -19.93 24.73 23.05
CA VAL A 671 -19.68 23.31 22.79
C VAL A 671 -18.32 22.92 23.30
N VAL A 672 -18.29 21.93 24.20
CA VAL A 672 -17.07 21.35 24.77
C VAL A 672 -16.76 20.06 24.04
N ASP A 673 -15.50 19.86 23.67
CA ASP A 673 -14.95 18.60 23.18
C ASP A 673 -13.69 18.28 23.97
N ALA A 674 -13.67 17.13 24.63
CA ALA A 674 -12.53 16.62 25.37
C ALA A 674 -12.56 15.08 25.28
N PRO A 675 -11.62 14.45 24.58
CA PRO A 675 -11.55 12.99 24.47
C PRO A 675 -11.21 12.37 25.83
N ASP A 676 -11.73 11.17 26.09
CA ASP A 676 -11.31 10.37 27.23
C ASP A 676 -9.81 10.12 27.16
N THR A 677 -9.16 10.03 28.31
CA THR A 677 -7.70 9.96 28.36
C THR A 677 -7.20 8.90 29.33
N TRP A 678 -5.90 8.75 29.38
CA TRP A 678 -5.15 7.82 30.21
C TRP A 678 -4.39 8.59 31.29
N LEU A 679 -4.19 7.98 32.43
CA LEU A 679 -3.43 8.56 33.53
C LEU A 679 -2.02 8.96 33.04
N GLY A 680 -1.62 10.20 33.28
CA GLY A 680 -0.34 10.75 32.82
C GLY A 680 -0.34 11.23 31.36
N THR A 681 -1.48 11.17 30.67
CA THR A 681 -1.65 11.74 29.31
C THR A 681 -2.68 12.86 29.36
N PRO A 682 -2.36 14.09 28.92
CA PRO A 682 -3.33 15.16 28.88
C PRO A 682 -4.43 14.90 27.86
N SER A 683 -5.65 15.32 28.16
CA SER A 683 -6.74 15.41 27.19
C SER A 683 -6.75 16.80 26.59
N ASP A 684 -6.75 16.89 25.28
CA ASP A 684 -6.83 18.16 24.54
C ASP A 684 -8.28 18.63 24.52
N LEU A 685 -8.60 19.60 25.36
CA LEU A 685 -9.93 20.17 25.45
C LEU A 685 -10.06 21.33 24.47
N THR A 686 -11.08 21.27 23.62
CA THR A 686 -11.52 22.35 22.74
C THR A 686 -12.88 22.86 23.18
N LEU A 687 -12.99 24.18 23.28
CA LEU A 687 -14.25 24.89 23.56
C LEU A 687 -14.57 25.83 22.40
N ILE A 688 -15.73 25.70 21.81
CA ILE A 688 -16.26 26.61 20.78
C ILE A 688 -17.40 27.42 21.40
N MET A 689 -17.28 28.76 21.37
CA MET A 689 -18.31 29.67 21.85
C MET A 689 -19.13 30.20 20.70
N TYR A 690 -20.45 30.01 20.73
CA TYR A 690 -21.37 30.61 19.77
C TYR A 690 -21.96 31.92 20.30
N ASP A 691 -22.01 32.08 21.63
CA ASP A 691 -22.47 33.30 22.30
C ASP A 691 -21.30 34.26 22.61
N GLU A 692 -21.62 35.57 22.73
CA GLU A 692 -20.65 36.54 23.17
C GLU A 692 -20.33 36.38 24.66
N GLY A 693 -19.06 36.17 25.00
CA GLY A 693 -18.65 36.07 26.40
C GLY A 693 -17.21 35.56 26.58
N ILE A 694 -16.74 35.64 27.81
CA ILE A 694 -15.47 35.02 28.20
C ILE A 694 -15.79 33.65 28.81
N PRO A 695 -15.25 32.58 28.27
CA PRO A 695 -15.55 31.25 28.76
C PRO A 695 -14.99 31.02 30.17
N LYS A 696 -15.76 30.29 30.97
CA LYS A 696 -15.38 29.88 32.32
C LYS A 696 -15.67 28.41 32.48
N LEU A 697 -14.66 27.58 32.17
CA LEU A 697 -14.76 26.15 32.42
C LEU A 697 -14.07 25.77 33.73
N LYS A 698 -14.57 24.72 34.35
CA LYS A 698 -14.03 24.13 35.57
C LYS A 698 -13.90 22.63 35.38
N LEU A 699 -12.76 22.12 35.83
CA LEU A 699 -12.56 20.66 35.99
C LEU A 699 -12.74 20.35 37.48
N ASP A 700 -13.73 19.55 37.84
CA ASP A 700 -14.07 19.16 39.20
C ASP A 700 -14.16 20.38 40.17
N GLY A 701 -14.70 21.48 39.64
CA GLY A 701 -14.82 22.76 40.39
C GLY A 701 -13.61 23.68 40.30
N ALA A 702 -12.45 23.25 39.84
CA ALA A 702 -11.25 24.05 39.66
C ALA A 702 -11.27 24.80 38.31
N GLN A 703 -11.00 26.11 38.31
CA GLN A 703 -10.99 26.90 37.07
C GLN A 703 -9.90 26.43 36.10
N LEU A 704 -10.27 26.26 34.82
CA LEU A 704 -9.32 26.00 33.74
C LEU A 704 -8.85 27.29 33.06
N ASP A 705 -7.57 27.36 32.72
CA ASP A 705 -6.98 28.42 31.92
C ASP A 705 -7.10 28.00 30.43
N LEU A 706 -7.79 28.84 29.65
CA LEU A 706 -8.10 28.60 28.25
C LEU A 706 -7.30 29.53 27.34
N ALA A 707 -6.68 29.01 26.31
CA ALA A 707 -5.98 29.79 25.29
C ALA A 707 -6.90 30.00 24.08
N LEU A 708 -7.05 31.23 23.60
CA LEU A 708 -7.78 31.52 22.36
C LEU A 708 -6.89 31.14 21.17
N THR A 709 -7.29 30.12 20.40
CA THR A 709 -6.53 29.58 19.26
C THR A 709 -7.16 29.91 17.91
N GLY A 710 -8.46 30.26 17.90
CA GLY A 710 -9.20 30.59 16.69
C GLY A 710 -10.35 31.57 16.95
N ARG A 711 -11.17 31.81 15.93
CA ARG A 711 -12.36 32.63 16.09
C ARG A 711 -13.33 31.90 17.02
N ASN A 712 -13.53 32.42 18.23
CA ASN A 712 -14.40 31.85 19.26
C ASN A 712 -13.97 30.41 19.69
N THR A 713 -12.77 29.97 19.37
CA THR A 713 -12.24 28.64 19.73
C THR A 713 -11.17 28.80 20.80
N TYR A 714 -11.32 28.06 21.88
CA TYR A 714 -10.42 28.04 23.01
C TYR A 714 -9.91 26.64 23.26
N GLU A 715 -8.66 26.50 23.61
CA GLU A 715 -8.02 25.20 23.85
C GLU A 715 -7.24 25.17 25.15
N THR A 716 -7.17 24.00 25.76
CA THR A 716 -6.30 23.73 26.90
C THR A 716 -6.04 22.24 27.06
N GLY A 717 -4.87 21.89 27.54
CA GLY A 717 -4.56 20.51 27.95
C GLY A 717 -5.07 20.25 29.38
N VAL A 718 -5.92 19.26 29.55
CA VAL A 718 -6.46 18.83 30.84
C VAL A 718 -5.76 17.56 31.28
N ASN A 719 -5.10 17.57 32.44
CA ASN A 719 -4.35 16.43 32.96
C ASN A 719 -4.82 16.03 34.36
N PRO A 720 -5.94 15.29 34.50
CA PRO A 720 -6.41 14.78 35.77
C PRO A 720 -5.42 13.76 36.35
N VAL A 721 -5.29 13.77 37.67
CA VAL A 721 -4.34 12.91 38.41
C VAL A 721 -4.97 11.65 38.99
N ASN A 722 -6.30 11.49 38.88
CA ASN A 722 -7.04 10.37 39.40
C ASN A 722 -7.76 9.62 38.29
N ILE A 723 -7.86 8.30 38.42
CA ILE A 723 -8.70 7.45 37.55
C ILE A 723 -10.16 7.64 37.90
N GLY A 724 -11.05 7.64 36.90
CA GLY A 724 -12.49 7.72 37.05
C GLY A 724 -13.13 8.77 36.16
N ILE A 725 -14.36 9.11 36.45
CA ILE A 725 -15.12 10.14 35.73
C ILE A 725 -14.92 11.51 36.38
N HIS A 726 -14.53 12.47 35.56
CA HIS A 726 -14.35 13.87 35.93
C HIS A 726 -15.41 14.74 35.25
N ASP A 727 -15.72 15.89 35.86
CA ASP A 727 -16.71 16.83 35.34
C ASP A 727 -16.04 18.11 34.81
N ILE A 728 -16.27 18.41 33.53
CA ILE A 728 -15.85 19.67 32.90
C ILE A 728 -17.09 20.56 32.75
N SER A 729 -17.55 21.19 33.84
CA SER A 729 -18.75 22.06 33.83
C SER A 729 -19.97 21.43 33.18
N GLY A 730 -20.26 20.17 33.50
CA GLY A 730 -21.35 19.36 32.96
C GLY A 730 -21.00 18.47 31.76
N TYR A 731 -19.76 18.54 31.25
CA TYR A 731 -19.26 17.65 30.22
C TYR A 731 -18.37 16.57 30.86
N PRO A 732 -18.65 15.26 30.65
CA PRO A 732 -17.90 14.21 31.33
C PRO A 732 -16.57 13.92 30.65
N LEU A 733 -15.56 13.61 31.44
CA LEU A 733 -14.25 13.17 31.00
C LEU A 733 -13.88 11.89 31.77
N ALA A 734 -13.64 10.79 31.05
CA ALA A 734 -13.08 9.59 31.68
C ALA A 734 -11.55 9.63 31.63
N VAL A 735 -10.95 9.24 32.75
CA VAL A 735 -9.52 9.02 32.89
C VAL A 735 -9.31 7.57 33.31
N ASN A 736 -8.61 6.85 32.48
CA ASN A 736 -8.32 5.42 32.70
C ASN A 736 -6.89 5.22 33.25
N TYR A 737 -6.53 3.98 33.52
CA TYR A 737 -5.19 3.60 33.92
C TYR A 737 -4.13 4.07 32.89
N ALA A 738 -2.84 3.98 33.20
CA ALA A 738 -1.79 4.41 32.28
C ALA A 738 -1.84 3.55 30.98
N LEU A 739 -1.69 4.18 29.83
CA LEU A 739 -1.75 3.54 28.51
C LEU A 739 -0.76 2.35 28.39
N GLU A 740 0.30 2.38 29.16
CA GLU A 740 1.31 1.31 29.27
C GLU A 740 0.74 -0.05 29.70
N TYR A 741 -0.42 -0.06 30.37
CA TYR A 741 -1.04 -1.29 30.87
C TYR A 741 -2.23 -1.77 30.01
N LEU A 742 -2.46 -1.14 28.84
CA LEU A 742 -3.53 -1.53 27.92
C LEU A 742 -3.19 -2.80 27.14
N GLU A 743 -2.04 -2.77 26.48
CA GLU A 743 -1.58 -3.91 25.69
C GLU A 743 -0.75 -4.83 26.59
N VAL A 744 -1.25 -6.03 26.78
CA VAL A 744 -0.61 -7.05 27.63
C VAL A 744 -0.07 -8.20 26.80
N GLY A 745 1.15 -8.65 27.12
CA GLY A 745 1.83 -9.75 26.43
C GLY A 745 2.46 -9.35 25.09
N ASN A 746 3.01 -10.32 24.38
CA ASN A 746 3.80 -10.10 23.18
C ASN A 746 2.94 -9.64 21.98
N ASN A 747 3.35 -8.58 21.31
CA ASN A 747 2.76 -8.09 20.08
C ASN A 747 3.27 -8.93 18.89
N LYS A 748 2.40 -9.75 18.30
CA LYS A 748 2.74 -10.57 17.14
C LYS A 748 2.60 -9.83 15.81
N ASP A 749 1.93 -8.70 15.79
CA ASP A 749 1.65 -7.95 14.56
C ASP A 749 2.92 -7.31 13.96
N ILE A 750 3.95 -7.10 14.78
CA ILE A 750 5.25 -6.59 14.32
C ILE A 750 6.17 -7.68 13.73
N GLU A 751 5.89 -8.96 13.95
CA GLU A 751 6.75 -10.07 13.50
C GLU A 751 6.98 -10.07 11.98
N PRO A 752 5.94 -9.88 11.12
CA PRO A 752 6.13 -9.80 9.68
C PRO A 752 7.02 -8.61 9.26
N LEU A 753 6.93 -7.49 9.98
CA LEU A 753 7.72 -6.30 9.72
C LEU A 753 9.20 -6.52 10.09
N ILE A 754 9.47 -7.17 11.21
CA ILE A 754 10.82 -7.58 11.61
C ILE A 754 11.46 -8.46 10.53
N VAL A 755 10.73 -9.47 10.06
CA VAL A 755 11.21 -10.36 8.98
C VAL A 755 11.45 -9.57 7.68
N ALA A 756 10.62 -8.57 7.39
CA ALA A 756 10.77 -7.72 6.20
C ALA A 756 12.05 -6.85 6.24
N THR A 757 12.62 -6.55 7.41
CA THR A 757 13.93 -5.90 7.55
C THR A 757 15.12 -6.85 7.30
N GLY A 758 14.88 -8.13 7.05
CA GLY A 758 15.90 -9.19 6.99
C GLY A 758 16.29 -9.77 8.35
N GLY A 759 15.57 -9.39 9.41
CA GLY A 759 15.77 -9.89 10.76
C GLY A 759 15.03 -11.18 11.07
N LYS A 760 15.10 -11.59 12.33
CA LYS A 760 14.44 -12.80 12.84
C LYS A 760 13.90 -12.55 14.26
N ILE A 761 12.95 -13.38 14.64
CA ILE A 761 12.39 -13.42 15.99
C ILE A 761 13.06 -14.56 16.77
N TYR A 762 13.42 -14.31 18.00
CA TYR A 762 14.08 -15.27 18.90
C TYR A 762 13.42 -15.26 20.26
N THR A 763 13.46 -16.40 20.92
CA THR A 763 13.46 -16.45 22.38
C THR A 763 14.83 -16.01 22.93
N GLU A 764 14.94 -15.59 24.16
CA GLU A 764 16.23 -15.17 24.73
C GLU A 764 17.31 -16.25 24.63
N LYS A 765 16.95 -17.51 24.85
CA LYS A 765 17.85 -18.65 24.74
C LYS A 765 18.36 -18.87 23.33
N GLU A 766 17.50 -18.74 22.34
CA GLU A 766 17.86 -18.84 20.91
C GLU A 766 18.73 -17.66 20.46
N ALA A 767 18.43 -16.46 20.94
CA ALA A 767 19.21 -15.26 20.64
C ALA A 767 20.67 -15.42 21.12
N ARG A 768 20.89 -15.90 22.35
CA ARG A 768 22.25 -16.19 22.87
C ARG A 768 23.00 -17.22 22.03
N ALA A 769 22.31 -18.17 21.41
CA ALA A 769 22.92 -19.23 20.62
C ALA A 769 23.20 -18.84 19.16
N SER A 770 22.34 -18.06 18.53
CA SER A 770 22.34 -17.90 17.05
C SER A 770 22.31 -16.47 16.54
N LEU A 771 21.85 -15.47 17.30
CA LEU A 771 21.71 -14.09 16.84
C LEU A 771 22.99 -13.52 16.25
N LEU A 772 24.12 -13.66 16.96
CA LEU A 772 25.41 -13.14 16.46
C LEU A 772 25.85 -13.80 15.15
N LYS A 773 25.54 -15.08 14.95
CA LYS A 773 25.82 -15.79 13.70
C LYS A 773 25.00 -15.19 12.55
N ASP A 774 23.71 -14.96 12.79
CA ASP A 774 22.80 -14.39 11.81
C ASP A 774 23.18 -12.93 11.52
N ALA A 775 23.56 -12.15 12.54
CA ALA A 775 24.02 -10.77 12.37
C ALA A 775 25.32 -10.70 11.53
N ARG A 776 26.27 -11.63 11.74
CA ARG A 776 27.46 -11.72 10.90
C ARG A 776 27.14 -12.13 9.46
N GLN A 777 26.14 -12.97 9.27
CA GLN A 777 25.69 -13.37 7.93
C GLN A 777 25.07 -12.19 7.17
N ASN A 778 24.27 -11.37 7.85
CA ASN A 778 23.66 -10.18 7.26
C ASN A 778 24.66 -9.03 7.00
N SER A 779 25.83 -9.04 7.64
CA SER A 779 26.92 -8.09 7.39
C SER A 779 27.81 -8.48 6.20
N GLN A 780 27.57 -9.64 5.58
CA GLN A 780 28.37 -10.08 4.44
C GLN A 780 27.96 -9.34 3.18
N LYS A 781 28.90 -8.56 2.61
CA LYS A 781 28.72 -7.95 1.29
C LYS A 781 29.35 -8.84 0.23
N GLU A 782 28.57 -9.20 -0.77
CA GLU A 782 29.09 -9.82 -1.99
C GLU A 782 29.65 -8.74 -2.92
N THR A 783 30.98 -8.73 -3.10
CA THR A 783 31.63 -7.87 -4.09
C THR A 783 32.06 -8.69 -5.29
N ASN A 784 31.69 -8.25 -6.47
CA ASN A 784 32.13 -8.84 -7.73
C ASN A 784 33.49 -8.22 -8.13
N GLU A 785 34.55 -8.93 -7.87
CA GLU A 785 35.90 -8.47 -8.28
C GLU A 785 36.29 -8.99 -9.68
N PRO A 786 36.70 -8.13 -10.61
CA PRO A 786 37.16 -8.58 -11.89
C PRO A 786 38.55 -9.20 -11.73
N VAL A 787 38.72 -10.46 -12.09
CA VAL A 787 40.01 -11.15 -12.11
C VAL A 787 40.54 -11.20 -13.52
N SER A 788 41.69 -10.56 -13.74
CA SER A 788 42.29 -10.48 -15.06
C SER A 788 42.86 -11.82 -15.53
N LEU A 789 42.42 -12.24 -16.70
CA LEU A 789 42.94 -13.43 -17.40
C LEU A 789 44.11 -13.13 -18.36
N LYS A 790 44.50 -11.86 -18.48
CA LYS A 790 45.56 -11.38 -19.39
C LYS A 790 46.87 -12.16 -19.26
N MET A 791 47.29 -12.46 -18.01
CA MET A 791 48.52 -13.19 -17.75
C MET A 791 48.49 -14.60 -18.31
N TYR A 792 47.35 -15.29 -18.18
CA TYR A 792 47.20 -16.66 -18.72
C TYR A 792 47.21 -16.69 -20.24
N VAL A 793 46.61 -15.68 -20.88
CA VAL A 793 46.60 -15.54 -22.34
C VAL A 793 48.02 -15.22 -22.85
N LEU A 794 48.80 -14.38 -22.13
CA LEU A 794 50.18 -14.11 -22.47
C LEU A 794 51.08 -15.33 -22.32
N ILE A 795 50.89 -16.14 -21.26
CA ILE A 795 51.64 -17.41 -21.09
C ILE A 795 51.32 -18.38 -22.23
N ALA A 796 50.04 -18.50 -22.63
CA ALA A 796 49.65 -19.32 -23.76
C ALA A 796 50.32 -18.86 -25.07
N ALA A 797 50.36 -17.54 -25.32
CA ALA A 797 51.06 -16.97 -26.48
C ALA A 797 52.57 -17.28 -26.46
N LEU A 798 53.21 -17.17 -25.28
CA LEU A 798 54.64 -17.48 -25.11
C LEU A 798 54.94 -18.95 -25.37
N ILE A 799 54.12 -19.87 -24.83
CA ILE A 799 54.24 -21.31 -25.04
C ILE A 799 54.17 -21.66 -26.55
N LEU A 800 53.14 -21.09 -27.23
CA LEU A 800 52.98 -21.30 -28.67
C LEU A 800 54.14 -20.71 -29.49
N TYR A 801 54.64 -19.54 -29.10
CA TYR A 801 55.82 -18.92 -29.73
C TYR A 801 57.07 -19.81 -29.57
N LEU A 802 57.32 -20.31 -28.36
CA LEU A 802 58.46 -21.21 -28.10
C LEU A 802 58.33 -22.52 -28.89
N ALA A 803 57.11 -23.08 -28.96
CA ALA A 803 56.87 -24.26 -29.78
C ALA A 803 57.15 -24.01 -31.28
N GLU A 804 56.76 -22.82 -31.80
CA GLU A 804 57.08 -22.41 -33.20
C GLU A 804 58.60 -22.35 -33.42
N VAL A 805 59.33 -21.73 -32.47
CA VAL A 805 60.78 -21.60 -32.53
C VAL A 805 61.43 -22.99 -32.52
N ILE A 806 61.00 -23.88 -31.64
CA ILE A 806 61.53 -25.27 -31.57
C ILE A 806 61.25 -26.03 -32.89
N ALA A 807 59.99 -25.96 -33.37
CA ALA A 807 59.60 -26.61 -34.63
C ALA A 807 60.44 -26.09 -35.83
N ARG A 808 60.71 -24.80 -35.85
CA ARG A 808 61.56 -24.20 -36.87
C ARG A 808 63.00 -24.71 -36.76
N ARG A 809 63.55 -24.76 -35.56
CA ARG A 809 64.89 -25.23 -35.31
C ARG A 809 65.12 -26.69 -35.72
N ILE A 810 64.12 -27.55 -35.37
CA ILE A 810 64.10 -28.94 -35.78
C ILE A 810 64.06 -29.05 -37.31
N LYS A 811 63.23 -28.23 -37.98
CA LYS A 811 63.14 -28.23 -39.44
C LYS A 811 64.41 -27.77 -40.12
N GLU A 812 65.10 -26.77 -39.56
CA GLU A 812 66.36 -26.30 -40.00
C GLU A 812 67.48 -27.37 -39.83
N MET A 813 67.51 -28.05 -38.66
CA MET A 813 68.45 -29.15 -38.42
C MET A 813 68.25 -30.31 -39.41
N ARG A 814 67.00 -30.69 -39.66
CA ARG A 814 66.73 -31.74 -40.65
C ARG A 814 67.12 -31.37 -42.07
N ARG A 815 66.96 -30.09 -42.47
CA ARG A 815 67.45 -29.56 -43.74
C ARG A 815 68.98 -29.59 -43.86
N LEU A 816 69.72 -29.22 -42.78
CA LEU A 816 71.15 -29.26 -42.72
C LEU A 816 71.67 -30.71 -42.78
N THR A 817 70.95 -31.67 -42.12
CA THR A 817 71.33 -33.09 -42.16
C THR A 817 71.12 -33.69 -43.55
N GLN A 818 70.01 -33.26 -44.26
CA GLN A 818 69.77 -33.67 -45.65
C GLN A 818 70.77 -33.06 -46.62
N ALA A 819 71.20 -31.82 -46.46
CA ALA A 819 72.23 -31.17 -47.30
C ALA A 819 73.63 -31.77 -47.09
N GLN A 820 73.91 -32.25 -45.87
CA GLN A 820 75.20 -32.98 -45.59
C GLN A 820 75.16 -34.41 -46.09
N GLY A 821 73.89 -35.02 -46.22
CA GLY A 821 73.81 -36.35 -46.84
C GLY A 821 73.95 -36.36 -48.39
N GLU A 822 73.55 -35.23 -49.02
CA GLU A 822 73.70 -35.07 -50.48
C GLU A 822 75.12 -34.73 -50.89
N THR A 823 75.97 -34.04 -50.06
CA THR A 823 77.37 -33.78 -50.32
C THR A 823 78.27 -34.95 -49.99
N GLY A 824 77.83 -35.98 -49.27
CA GLY A 824 78.54 -37.21 -48.97
C GLY A 824 78.40 -38.31 -50.00
N THR A 825 77.48 -38.15 -51.02
CA THR A 825 77.26 -39.16 -52.07
C THR A 825 78.00 -38.84 -53.42
N GLU A 826 78.62 -37.64 -53.57
CA GLU A 826 79.40 -37.29 -54.78
C GLU A 826 80.87 -37.58 -54.66
N GLU A 827 81.39 -38.09 -53.53
CA GLU A 827 82.77 -38.40 -53.32
C GLU A 827 83.10 -39.92 -53.37
N LYS A 828 82.25 -40.75 -53.94
CA LYS A 828 82.42 -42.20 -54.10
C LYS A 828 82.25 -42.73 -55.53
N THR A 829 82.38 -41.89 -56.55
CA THR A 829 82.54 -42.37 -57.94
C THR A 829 83.43 -41.42 -58.68
N ALA A 830 84.73 -41.58 -58.43
CA ALA A 830 85.84 -41.27 -59.34
C ALA A 830 87.01 -42.21 -59.12
#